data_45f2ba6cf7ea39af4a500c0166ea37db
#
_entry.id   45f2ba6cf7ea39af4a500c0166ea37db
#
_cell.length_a   1.000
_cell.length_b   1.000
_cell.length_c   1.000
_cell.angle_alpha   90.00
_cell.angle_beta   90.00
_cell.angle_gamma   90.00
#
_symmetry.space_group_name_H-M   'P 1'
#
loop_
_entity.id
_entity.type
_entity.pdbx_description
1 polymer ?
#
loop_
_entity_poly.entity_id
_entity_poly.type
_entity_poly.pdbx_seq_one_letter_code
_entity_poly.pdbx_strand_id
1 'polypeptide(L)'
;MEGKTADARPGRPPILALIDGHALAYRAYFALSNTSMHTRAGEPTHAVYGFALMLLSLWEEYKPDYLAVAFDVGLSFRHNQYPEYKATREKMPEDMTSQMRRVEQLVRAFNIPVFTAENYEADDVLGTLAKQAAAQGIETLIVTGDRDAFQLIGPRVKVLISGRTFSERKLYDEAELRARYGLSPAQLIELKGLVGDTSDNIPGVKGIGEKTGIQLIQKYGTLEELYAHLDELPPGQRAKLEAGRDVAFLSRDLARIKTDVPCIRLDLESCRTRDFDVNEVVRLFQELEFRSLLNRIPGRPARPATPIISPASVQLEMFEGAAPSAVEASSAPFSVAEKPQYRTICSLAELTALVDQLKKAESLAFDVETTSTDAIAADLVGIALTDGPGHASYVPVVSPTVCLPREDVVHILRPLFVDERLPKIAHNAKYDITVLAQHGVETHGALFDTMIAAWLLDPAGSLGLKNLAWNRLGVDMTEITDLIGIGRRQITMDQVSLERAAAYACADVDMTRRLVDGLQSDLRQRGQEALFHEVEMPLVPVLVAMERTGVRLDVEVLRQMSRDLDTRLKAIEEEIYEWVGYRFNVNSTQQLSDALFVKLNLPTTGLRKNQSGYYSTAADVLESLRGHHPVIDLILEQRQLTKLKGTYVDALPQLINPRTGRVHTSFNQTGTVTGRISSSNPNLQNIPIRTEVGREVRRAFVAEPGWQLLAADYSQVELRVMAHISQDPGLLGAFMRDEDIHAATAAAVLGIPISEVTKEQRRIAKSVNFGLSYGQGAFGLAQQTGMSQQEASKFIKTYFEKYPGVLRYIEQTKRLAAEQGYVQTLLGRRRYFPGLAKMRGPERARAEREAINMPIQGTAADIIKIAMIRLHRTLQERAMRARMVLQVHDELVLEVPDEELEAAIPLVREVMSSAFRLVVPLKVDVEVGTNWLEMVPR
;
A
#
# COMPACT_ATOMS: atom_id res chain seq x y z
N MET A 1 4.15 55.63 18.39
CA MET A 1 3.95 54.63 17.36
C MET A 1 3.33 53.42 18.04
N GLU A 2 2.02 53.36 17.96
CA GLU A 2 1.21 52.34 18.63
C GLU A 2 1.36 51.02 17.88
N GLY A 3 1.86 49.99 18.58
CA GLY A 3 1.96 48.63 18.09
C GLY A 3 0.55 48.06 17.91
N LYS A 4 0.25 47.63 16.67
CA LYS A 4 -0.94 46.85 16.39
C LYS A 4 -0.85 45.51 17.15
N THR A 5 -1.62 45.39 18.21
CA THR A 5 -1.89 44.09 18.88
C THR A 5 -2.58 43.16 17.90
N ALA A 6 -1.90 42.03 17.62
CA ALA A 6 -2.41 40.99 16.78
C ALA A 6 -3.70 40.37 17.32
N ASP A 7 -4.55 39.89 16.43
CA ASP A 7 -5.81 39.19 16.60
C ASP A 7 -5.78 38.07 17.68
N ALA A 8 -5.82 38.51 18.96
CA ALA A 8 -6.18 37.63 20.06
C ALA A 8 -7.68 37.32 19.92
N ARG A 9 -8.04 36.07 19.72
CA ARG A 9 -9.45 35.66 19.72
C ARG A 9 -10.05 36.04 21.05
N PRO A 10 -11.10 36.79 21.10
CA PRO A 10 -11.67 37.30 22.37
C PRO A 10 -12.14 36.13 23.24
N GLY A 11 -11.53 35.95 24.42
CA GLY A 11 -12.00 35.05 25.48
C GLY A 11 -11.20 33.77 25.72
N ARG A 12 -10.07 33.53 25.05
CA ARG A 12 -9.20 32.35 25.27
C ARG A 12 -7.76 32.79 25.60
N PRO A 13 -7.13 32.22 26.64
CA PRO A 13 -5.69 32.45 26.87
C PRO A 13 -4.85 31.93 25.71
N PRO A 14 -3.73 32.57 25.34
CA PRO A 14 -2.85 32.12 24.28
C PRO A 14 -2.20 30.79 24.65
N ILE A 15 -2.02 29.90 23.64
CA ILE A 15 -1.45 28.58 23.81
C ILE A 15 -0.09 28.52 23.13
N LEU A 16 0.90 28.04 23.87
CA LEU A 16 2.20 27.62 23.36
C LEU A 16 2.25 26.08 23.28
N ALA A 17 2.45 25.52 22.08
CA ALA A 17 2.74 24.11 21.93
C ALA A 17 4.27 23.89 21.89
N LEU A 18 4.76 23.08 22.81
CA LEU A 18 6.17 22.68 22.92
C LEU A 18 6.30 21.22 22.49
N ILE A 19 7.07 20.96 21.45
CA ILE A 19 7.16 19.65 20.81
C ILE A 19 8.52 19.03 21.12
N ASP A 20 8.50 17.77 21.62
CA ASP A 20 9.66 16.92 21.67
C ASP A 20 9.93 16.33 20.28
N GLY A 21 10.94 16.89 19.60
CA GLY A 21 11.24 16.57 18.21
C GLY A 21 11.73 15.13 18.02
N HIS A 22 12.59 14.65 18.93
CA HIS A 22 13.07 13.26 18.87
C HIS A 22 11.97 12.26 19.18
N ALA A 23 11.23 12.42 20.27
CA ALA A 23 10.19 11.50 20.64
C ALA A 23 9.10 11.36 19.55
N LEU A 24 8.69 12.48 18.94
CA LEU A 24 7.71 12.44 17.84
C LEU A 24 8.28 11.81 16.57
N ALA A 25 9.52 12.13 16.19
CA ALA A 25 10.15 11.55 15.00
C ALA A 25 10.36 10.02 15.14
N TYR A 26 10.86 9.56 16.29
CA TYR A 26 10.97 8.12 16.59
C TYR A 26 9.62 7.42 16.56
N ARG A 27 8.62 8.07 17.09
CA ARG A 27 7.28 7.51 17.07
C ARG A 27 6.74 7.38 15.66
N ALA A 28 6.91 8.40 14.82
CA ALA A 28 6.56 8.36 13.41
C ALA A 28 7.30 7.23 12.69
N TYR A 29 8.60 7.10 12.94
CA TYR A 29 9.44 6.05 12.39
C TYR A 29 8.88 4.66 12.66
N PHE A 30 8.64 4.31 13.94
CA PHE A 30 8.13 2.98 14.30
C PHE A 30 6.67 2.74 13.89
N ALA A 31 5.83 3.78 13.89
CA ALA A 31 4.43 3.64 13.50
C ALA A 31 4.27 3.34 12.00
N LEU A 32 5.18 3.84 11.16
CA LEU A 32 5.16 3.68 9.71
C LEU A 32 6.27 2.77 9.16
N SER A 33 7.04 2.11 10.00
CA SER A 33 8.14 1.21 9.61
C SER A 33 7.72 0.08 8.65
N ASN A 34 6.46 -0.33 8.69
CA ASN A 34 5.90 -1.33 7.77
C ASN A 34 5.48 -0.75 6.40
N THR A 35 5.60 0.56 6.21
CA THR A 35 5.28 1.23 4.95
C THR A 35 6.55 1.41 4.12
N SER A 36 6.47 1.10 2.83
CA SER A 36 7.59 1.32 1.90
C SER A 36 7.61 2.77 1.38
N MET A 37 7.57 3.76 2.29
CA MET A 37 7.56 5.17 1.90
C MET A 37 8.99 5.66 1.62
N HIS A 38 9.29 5.87 0.35
CA HIS A 38 10.54 6.42 -0.15
C HIS A 38 10.24 7.41 -1.27
N THR A 39 11.10 8.40 -1.45
CA THR A 39 11.10 9.20 -2.68
C THR A 39 11.57 8.33 -3.85
N ARG A 40 11.36 8.78 -5.08
CA ARG A 40 11.88 8.12 -6.29
C ARG A 40 13.40 7.96 -6.28
N ALA A 41 14.10 8.85 -5.62
CA ALA A 41 15.54 8.76 -5.40
C ALA A 41 15.94 7.70 -4.37
N GLY A 42 14.97 7.01 -3.75
CA GLY A 42 15.19 6.00 -2.73
C GLY A 42 15.42 6.55 -1.33
N GLU A 43 15.19 7.84 -1.09
CA GLU A 43 15.30 8.46 0.24
C GLU A 43 14.11 8.01 1.10
N PRO A 44 14.32 7.39 2.29
CA PRO A 44 13.23 6.99 3.18
C PRO A 44 12.55 8.22 3.78
N THR A 45 11.21 8.24 3.77
CA THR A 45 10.42 9.42 4.17
C THR A 45 9.34 9.15 5.21
N HIS A 46 9.16 7.91 5.63
CA HIS A 46 8.06 7.52 6.53
C HIS A 46 8.09 8.24 7.89
N ALA A 47 9.26 8.48 8.50
CA ALA A 47 9.35 9.23 9.75
C ALA A 47 9.05 10.72 9.54
N VAL A 48 9.53 11.31 8.45
CA VAL A 48 9.28 12.72 8.10
C VAL A 48 7.81 12.94 7.80
N TYR A 49 7.19 12.03 7.03
CA TYR A 49 5.77 12.07 6.73
C TYR A 49 4.92 12.00 7.99
N GLY A 50 5.22 11.03 8.87
CA GLY A 50 4.49 10.87 10.12
C GLY A 50 4.67 12.07 11.05
N PHE A 51 5.86 12.65 11.11
CA PHE A 51 6.10 13.87 11.87
C PHE A 51 5.30 15.06 11.31
N ALA A 52 5.34 15.28 9.99
CA ALA A 52 4.55 16.31 9.31
C ALA A 52 3.05 16.15 9.58
N LEU A 53 2.55 14.92 9.48
CA LEU A 53 1.16 14.58 9.75
C LEU A 53 0.76 14.92 11.20
N MET A 54 1.61 14.60 12.19
CA MET A 54 1.37 14.91 13.60
C MET A 54 1.40 16.41 13.85
N LEU A 55 2.38 17.12 13.27
CA LEU A 55 2.51 18.58 13.39
C LEU A 55 1.26 19.29 12.84
N LEU A 56 0.85 18.95 11.61
CA LEU A 56 -0.32 19.56 10.97
C LEU A 56 -1.61 19.21 11.74
N SER A 57 -1.75 17.98 12.23
CA SER A 57 -2.91 17.60 13.04
C SER A 57 -2.97 18.34 14.38
N LEU A 58 -1.82 18.55 15.02
CA LEU A 58 -1.73 19.37 16.24
C LEU A 58 -2.19 20.80 15.96
N TRP A 59 -1.73 21.35 14.83
CA TRP A 59 -2.09 22.72 14.42
C TRP A 59 -3.57 22.88 14.14
N GLU A 60 -4.19 21.92 13.45
CA GLU A 60 -5.63 21.91 13.15
C GLU A 60 -6.50 21.78 14.41
N GLU A 61 -6.12 20.89 15.33
CA GLU A 61 -6.92 20.52 16.51
C GLU A 61 -6.81 21.56 17.63
N TYR A 62 -5.58 21.93 17.99
CA TYR A 62 -5.33 22.82 19.14
C TYR A 62 -5.18 24.28 18.75
N LYS A 63 -4.88 24.57 17.47
CA LYS A 63 -4.70 25.93 16.93
C LYS A 63 -3.82 26.78 17.83
N PRO A 64 -2.58 26.36 18.15
CA PRO A 64 -1.70 27.07 19.03
C PRO A 64 -1.34 28.45 18.46
N ASP A 65 -1.18 29.45 19.35
CA ASP A 65 -0.73 30.77 18.96
C ASP A 65 0.78 30.81 18.76
N TYR A 66 1.49 29.94 19.50
CA TYR A 66 2.94 29.77 19.46
C TYR A 66 3.35 28.29 19.33
N LEU A 67 4.44 28.05 18.62
CA LEU A 67 5.03 26.72 18.44
C LEU A 67 6.53 26.76 18.66
N ALA A 68 7.09 25.75 19.33
CA ALA A 68 8.51 25.53 19.42
C ALA A 68 8.82 24.03 19.47
N VAL A 69 10.01 23.63 18.96
CA VAL A 69 10.47 22.25 18.97
C VAL A 69 11.80 22.18 19.72
N ALA A 70 11.96 21.18 20.59
CA ALA A 70 13.24 20.88 21.23
C ALA A 70 13.84 19.59 20.67
N PHE A 71 15.15 19.58 20.46
CA PHE A 71 15.92 18.37 20.08
C PHE A 71 17.07 18.15 21.07
N ASP A 72 17.38 16.86 21.29
CA ASP A 72 18.57 16.44 22.05
C ASP A 72 19.85 16.72 21.26
N VAL A 73 20.90 17.14 21.96
CA VAL A 73 22.22 17.35 21.38
C VAL A 73 23.31 16.75 22.29
N GLY A 74 23.96 15.71 21.79
CA GLY A 74 25.07 15.07 22.49
C GLY A 74 24.67 14.31 23.76
N LEU A 75 25.61 14.26 24.72
CA LEU A 75 25.43 13.61 26.02
C LEU A 75 24.92 14.61 27.05
N SER A 76 24.02 14.20 27.94
CA SER A 76 23.52 15.06 29.02
C SER A 76 24.40 14.94 30.28
N PHE A 77 24.24 15.90 31.21
CA PHE A 77 24.90 15.88 32.52
C PHE A 77 24.59 14.59 33.29
N ARG A 78 23.52 13.89 32.99
CA ARG A 78 23.12 12.61 33.60
C ARG A 78 24.13 11.50 33.31
N HIS A 79 24.76 11.50 32.14
CA HIS A 79 25.82 10.56 31.79
C HIS A 79 27.07 10.76 32.63
N ASN A 80 27.35 12.03 33.03
CA ASN A 80 28.47 12.34 33.93
C ASN A 80 28.19 11.88 35.36
N GLN A 81 26.92 11.95 35.79
CA GLN A 81 26.49 11.48 37.12
C GLN A 81 26.39 9.97 37.23
N TYR A 82 25.91 9.33 36.14
CA TYR A 82 25.68 7.89 36.07
C TYR A 82 26.05 7.38 34.64
N PRO A 83 27.28 6.85 34.44
CA PRO A 83 27.73 6.44 33.11
C PRO A 83 26.89 5.37 32.43
N GLU A 84 26.13 4.57 33.19
CA GLU A 84 25.22 3.56 32.66
C GLU A 84 23.84 4.13 32.22
N TYR A 85 23.60 5.44 32.40
CA TYR A 85 22.39 6.10 31.98
C TYR A 85 22.14 5.91 30.48
N LYS A 86 20.96 5.41 30.11
CA LYS A 86 20.58 5.09 28.72
C LYS A 86 21.51 4.11 27.96
N ALA A 87 22.41 3.39 28.66
CA ALA A 87 23.37 2.48 28.02
C ALA A 87 22.69 1.27 27.34
N THR A 88 21.47 0.94 27.72
CA THR A 88 20.67 -0.14 27.13
C THR A 88 19.90 0.26 25.89
N ARG A 89 19.87 1.56 25.53
CA ARG A 89 19.19 2.04 24.31
C ARG A 89 19.95 1.59 23.06
N GLU A 90 19.21 1.07 22.08
CA GLU A 90 19.76 0.74 20.76
C GLU A 90 20.21 2.01 20.04
N LYS A 91 21.27 1.89 19.25
CA LYS A 91 21.74 3.01 18.41
C LYS A 91 20.66 3.34 17.37
N MET A 92 20.53 4.65 17.09
CA MET A 92 19.64 5.14 16.04
C MET A 92 19.93 4.43 14.72
N PRO A 93 18.91 3.88 14.02
CA PRO A 93 19.08 3.32 12.69
C PRO A 93 19.65 4.36 11.70
N GLU A 94 20.47 3.91 10.76
CA GLU A 94 21.11 4.82 9.79
C GLU A 94 20.10 5.59 8.95
N ASP A 95 19.03 4.93 8.53
CA ASP A 95 17.95 5.55 7.76
C ASP A 95 17.12 6.56 8.58
N MET A 96 17.05 6.39 9.89
CA MET A 96 16.44 7.37 10.80
C MET A 96 17.30 8.64 10.89
N THR A 97 18.62 8.51 10.85
CA THR A 97 19.52 9.68 10.92
C THR A 97 19.31 10.62 9.73
N SER A 98 19.12 10.09 8.51
CA SER A 98 18.80 10.91 7.33
C SER A 98 17.45 11.60 7.48
N GLN A 99 16.46 10.89 7.97
CA GLN A 99 15.11 11.41 8.18
C GLN A 99 15.06 12.46 9.29
N MET A 100 15.88 12.36 10.35
CA MET A 100 15.98 13.41 11.38
C MET A 100 16.42 14.76 10.80
N ARG A 101 17.37 14.77 9.87
CA ARG A 101 17.78 16.01 9.18
C ARG A 101 16.62 16.62 8.38
N ARG A 102 15.82 15.77 7.72
CA ARG A 102 14.61 16.21 7.00
C ARG A 102 13.52 16.72 7.94
N VAL A 103 13.36 16.11 9.13
CA VAL A 103 12.45 16.61 10.18
C VAL A 103 12.89 18.02 10.64
N GLU A 104 14.18 18.24 10.89
CA GLU A 104 14.69 19.59 11.23
C GLU A 104 14.45 20.58 10.09
N GLN A 105 14.70 20.18 8.84
CA GLN A 105 14.45 21.01 7.67
C GLN A 105 12.96 21.36 7.57
N LEU A 106 12.06 20.42 7.82
CA LEU A 106 10.62 20.64 7.86
C LEU A 106 10.21 21.66 8.94
N VAL A 107 10.74 21.51 10.16
CA VAL A 107 10.47 22.41 11.28
C VAL A 107 10.92 23.84 10.93
N ARG A 108 12.09 23.99 10.32
CA ARG A 108 12.62 25.27 9.87
C ARG A 108 11.80 25.89 8.72
N ALA A 109 11.34 25.07 7.75
CA ALA A 109 10.48 25.54 6.66
C ALA A 109 9.15 26.11 7.16
N PHE A 110 8.62 25.56 8.25
CA PHE A 110 7.46 26.14 8.96
C PHE A 110 7.81 27.33 9.87
N ASN A 111 9.06 27.83 9.80
CA ASN A 111 9.57 28.90 10.65
C ASN A 111 9.34 28.68 12.16
N ILE A 112 9.37 27.39 12.58
CA ILE A 112 9.23 27.02 13.99
C ILE A 112 10.63 27.03 14.62
N PRO A 113 10.83 27.77 15.72
CA PRO A 113 12.12 27.82 16.38
C PRO A 113 12.50 26.46 16.98
N VAL A 114 13.76 26.10 16.79
CA VAL A 114 14.38 24.89 17.32
C VAL A 114 15.22 25.26 18.53
N PHE A 115 14.97 24.65 19.67
CA PHE A 115 15.71 24.82 20.90
C PHE A 115 16.57 23.59 21.20
N THR A 116 17.83 23.83 21.50
CA THR A 116 18.80 22.80 21.93
C THR A 116 19.68 23.36 23.03
N ALA A 117 20.19 22.54 23.91
CA ALA A 117 21.14 22.94 24.95
C ALA A 117 22.21 21.86 25.15
N GLU A 118 23.48 22.20 25.05
CA GLU A 118 24.58 21.28 25.34
C GLU A 118 24.54 20.83 26.80
N ASN A 119 24.77 19.55 27.04
CA ASN A 119 24.70 18.88 28.35
C ASN A 119 23.30 18.76 28.96
N TYR A 120 22.23 19.13 28.25
CA TYR A 120 20.84 18.96 28.67
C TYR A 120 20.04 18.19 27.63
N GLU A 121 18.99 17.55 28.07
CA GLU A 121 18.08 16.82 27.18
C GLU A 121 16.91 17.73 26.73
N ALA A 122 16.22 17.33 25.66
CA ALA A 122 15.06 18.05 25.15
C ALA A 122 13.99 18.28 26.22
N ASP A 123 13.78 17.31 27.11
CA ASP A 123 12.85 17.42 28.23
C ASP A 123 13.21 18.55 29.19
N ASP A 124 14.51 18.76 29.47
CA ASP A 124 14.99 19.85 30.30
C ASP A 124 14.73 21.21 29.64
N VAL A 125 14.91 21.29 28.33
CA VAL A 125 14.60 22.47 27.53
C VAL A 125 13.11 22.76 27.54
N LEU A 126 12.27 21.74 27.26
CA LEU A 126 10.81 21.86 27.29
C LEU A 126 10.30 22.29 28.68
N GLY A 127 10.83 21.71 29.74
CA GLY A 127 10.50 22.08 31.12
C GLY A 127 10.86 23.52 31.45
N THR A 128 12.00 24.00 30.96
CA THR A 128 12.44 25.37 31.14
C THR A 128 11.55 26.37 30.40
N LEU A 129 11.24 26.07 29.13
CA LEU A 129 10.34 26.91 28.32
C LEU A 129 8.91 26.94 28.89
N ALA A 130 8.39 25.76 29.31
CA ALA A 130 7.07 25.68 29.92
C ALA A 130 6.93 26.53 31.21
N LYS A 131 7.97 26.48 32.04
CA LYS A 131 8.02 27.33 33.27
C LYS A 131 8.06 28.82 32.94
N GLN A 132 8.83 29.21 31.92
CA GLN A 132 8.89 30.61 31.49
C GLN A 132 7.59 31.12 30.88
N ALA A 133 6.91 30.23 30.08
CA ALA A 133 5.60 30.51 29.50
C ALA A 133 4.51 30.67 30.59
N ALA A 134 4.49 29.77 31.57
CA ALA A 134 3.56 29.82 32.69
C ALA A 134 3.72 31.11 33.50
N ALA A 135 4.97 31.57 33.73
CA ALA A 135 5.26 32.86 34.40
C ALA A 135 4.75 34.08 33.60
N GLN A 136 4.64 33.99 32.27
CA GLN A 136 4.08 35.00 31.39
C GLN A 136 2.55 34.86 31.19
N GLY A 137 1.90 33.94 31.90
CA GLY A 137 0.46 33.73 31.81
C GLY A 137 -0.02 32.93 30.58
N ILE A 138 0.90 32.29 29.83
CA ILE A 138 0.64 31.49 28.64
C ILE A 138 0.27 30.05 29.03
N GLU A 139 -0.78 29.51 28.44
CA GLU A 139 -1.06 28.05 28.55
C GLU A 139 -0.09 27.26 27.69
N THR A 140 0.48 26.21 28.26
CA THR A 140 1.48 25.39 27.57
C THR A 140 0.96 23.99 27.35
N LEU A 141 1.10 23.49 26.11
CA LEU A 141 0.84 22.12 25.71
C LEU A 141 2.16 21.45 25.35
N ILE A 142 2.67 20.57 26.20
CA ILE A 142 3.86 19.77 25.90
C ILE A 142 3.41 18.54 25.11
N VAL A 143 3.98 18.33 23.94
CA VAL A 143 3.65 17.23 23.02
C VAL A 143 4.85 16.28 22.95
N THR A 144 4.74 15.12 23.55
CA THR A 144 5.83 14.14 23.63
C THR A 144 5.29 12.71 23.63
N GLY A 145 6.16 11.73 23.42
CA GLY A 145 5.90 10.31 23.66
C GLY A 145 6.30 9.86 25.05
N ASP A 146 7.04 10.69 25.80
CA ASP A 146 7.62 10.34 27.08
C ASP A 146 6.69 10.73 28.25
N ARG A 147 6.51 9.79 29.17
CA ARG A 147 5.70 10.00 30.39
C ARG A 147 6.43 10.76 31.48
N ASP A 148 7.73 10.91 31.36
CA ASP A 148 8.51 11.66 32.33
C ASP A 148 8.13 13.14 32.34
N ALA A 149 7.65 13.66 31.20
CA ALA A 149 7.05 14.98 31.08
C ALA A 149 5.83 15.19 32.00
N PHE A 150 5.20 14.17 32.56
CA PHE A 150 4.09 14.33 33.50
C PHE A 150 4.49 15.11 34.77
N GLN A 151 5.75 15.08 35.16
CA GLN A 151 6.25 15.89 36.27
C GLN A 151 6.16 17.42 36.03
N LEU A 152 6.00 17.84 34.76
CA LEU A 152 5.89 19.24 34.36
C LEU A 152 4.45 19.75 34.40
N ILE A 153 3.46 18.86 34.59
CA ILE A 153 2.04 19.25 34.63
C ILE A 153 1.78 20.21 35.78
N GLY A 154 1.04 21.25 35.50
CA GLY A 154 0.65 22.28 36.48
C GLY A 154 -0.54 23.13 36.03
N PRO A 155 -0.89 24.20 36.74
CA PRO A 155 -2.11 24.96 36.45
C PRO A 155 -2.20 25.51 35.01
N ARG A 156 -1.05 25.73 34.36
CA ARG A 156 -0.96 26.26 32.98
C ARG A 156 -0.20 25.32 32.03
N VAL A 157 0.18 24.15 32.49
CA VAL A 157 0.96 23.20 31.71
C VAL A 157 0.21 21.88 31.62
N LYS A 158 -0.10 21.42 30.42
CA LYS A 158 -0.71 20.14 30.11
C LYS A 158 0.22 19.31 29.21
N VAL A 159 0.13 18.02 29.27
CA VAL A 159 0.94 17.10 28.48
C VAL A 159 0.05 16.27 27.55
N LEU A 160 0.33 16.33 26.28
CA LEU A 160 -0.32 15.53 25.24
C LEU A 160 0.57 14.34 24.89
N ILE A 161 0.16 13.14 25.29
CA ILE A 161 0.83 11.90 24.96
C ILE A 161 0.23 11.34 23.68
N SER A 162 1.08 11.10 22.67
CA SER A 162 0.67 10.36 21.48
C SER A 162 0.50 8.89 21.82
N GLY A 163 -0.63 8.26 21.49
CA GLY A 163 -0.92 6.81 21.64
C GLY A 163 -0.15 5.92 20.65
N ARG A 164 -0.48 4.64 20.50
CA ARG A 164 0.20 3.71 19.58
C ARG A 164 -0.10 3.97 18.11
N THR A 165 -1.22 4.61 17.79
CA THR A 165 -1.61 5.03 16.44
C THR A 165 -1.59 6.56 16.34
N PHE A 166 -1.51 7.11 15.12
CA PHE A 166 -1.51 8.56 14.88
C PHE A 166 -2.77 9.27 15.37
N SER A 167 -3.88 8.55 15.47
CA SER A 167 -5.18 9.04 15.94
C SER A 167 -5.36 8.98 17.45
N GLU A 168 -4.56 8.17 18.15
CA GLU A 168 -4.67 8.04 19.61
C GLU A 168 -3.82 9.12 20.30
N ARG A 169 -4.45 10.13 20.81
CA ARG A 169 -3.84 11.16 21.65
C ARG A 169 -4.59 11.27 22.94
N LYS A 170 -3.87 11.39 24.05
CA LYS A 170 -4.49 11.62 25.34
C LYS A 170 -3.87 12.81 26.03
N LEU A 171 -4.71 13.80 26.35
CA LEU A 171 -4.33 14.98 27.11
C LEU A 171 -4.35 14.65 28.60
N TYR A 172 -3.26 15.02 29.29
CA TYR A 172 -3.12 14.87 30.72
C TYR A 172 -3.00 16.25 31.38
N ASP A 173 -3.86 16.50 32.33
CA ASP A 173 -3.74 17.55 33.34
C ASP A 173 -3.58 16.92 34.73
N GLU A 174 -3.55 17.73 35.76
CA GLU A 174 -3.34 17.25 37.13
C GLU A 174 -4.50 16.34 37.62
N ALA A 175 -5.74 16.60 37.19
CA ALA A 175 -6.88 15.79 37.56
C ALA A 175 -6.82 14.39 36.92
N GLU A 176 -6.51 14.31 35.63
CA GLU A 176 -6.34 13.05 34.88
C GLU A 176 -5.15 12.24 35.41
N LEU A 177 -4.06 12.94 35.80
CA LEU A 177 -2.89 12.29 36.40
C LEU A 177 -3.23 11.67 37.76
N ARG A 178 -3.91 12.41 38.63
CA ARG A 178 -4.37 11.92 39.94
C ARG A 178 -5.36 10.76 39.80
N ALA A 179 -6.27 10.83 38.86
CA ALA A 179 -7.22 9.74 38.59
C ALA A 179 -6.50 8.45 38.18
N ARG A 180 -5.41 8.56 37.42
CA ARG A 180 -4.66 7.40 36.91
C ARG A 180 -3.67 6.80 37.90
N TYR A 181 -2.88 7.63 38.57
CA TYR A 181 -1.76 7.19 39.44
C TYR A 181 -2.02 7.40 40.93
N GLY A 182 -3.00 8.21 41.29
CA GLY A 182 -3.25 8.60 42.67
C GLY A 182 -2.15 9.51 43.28
N LEU A 183 -1.34 10.14 42.40
CA LEU A 183 -0.17 10.95 42.77
C LEU A 183 -0.25 12.33 42.09
N SER A 184 0.38 13.33 42.71
CA SER A 184 0.61 14.63 42.08
C SER A 184 1.80 14.58 41.12
N PRO A 185 1.95 15.58 40.20
CA PRO A 185 3.11 15.67 39.32
C PRO A 185 4.47 15.61 40.07
N ALA A 186 4.59 16.32 41.17
CA ALA A 186 5.80 16.31 42.01
C ALA A 186 6.09 14.93 42.63
N GLN A 187 5.05 14.18 42.99
CA GLN A 187 5.20 12.84 43.56
C GLN A 187 5.65 11.77 42.55
N LEU A 188 5.48 12.02 41.26
CA LEU A 188 5.98 11.08 40.22
C LEU A 188 7.51 11.01 40.18
N ILE A 189 8.19 12.11 40.45
CA ILE A 189 9.65 12.15 40.55
C ILE A 189 10.13 11.31 41.75
N GLU A 190 9.44 11.44 42.88
CA GLU A 190 9.71 10.68 44.08
C GLU A 190 9.47 9.19 43.85
N LEU A 191 8.41 8.83 43.13
CA LEU A 191 8.14 7.44 42.74
C LEU A 191 9.26 6.88 41.86
N LYS A 192 9.76 7.66 40.86
CA LYS A 192 10.89 7.23 40.02
C LYS A 192 12.16 6.98 40.84
N GLY A 193 12.39 7.73 41.92
CA GLY A 193 13.48 7.47 42.86
C GLY A 193 13.42 6.08 43.49
N LEU A 194 12.22 5.61 43.84
CA LEU A 194 12.04 4.28 44.43
C LEU A 194 12.06 3.14 43.39
N VAL A 195 11.35 3.31 42.27
CA VAL A 195 11.10 2.25 41.29
C VAL A 195 12.18 2.20 40.22
N GLY A 196 12.87 3.32 39.96
CA GLY A 196 13.77 3.47 38.83
C GLY A 196 13.03 3.59 37.49
N ASP A 197 13.78 3.49 36.42
CA ASP A 197 13.28 3.43 35.04
C ASP A 197 14.13 2.49 34.20
N THR A 198 13.51 1.42 33.72
CA THR A 198 14.20 0.44 32.87
C THR A 198 14.50 0.95 31.46
N SER A 199 13.71 1.92 30.95
CA SER A 199 13.92 2.50 29.62
C SER A 199 15.15 3.39 29.58
N ASP A 200 15.46 4.09 30.68
CA ASP A 200 16.60 4.99 30.81
C ASP A 200 17.73 4.38 31.67
N ASN A 201 17.59 3.10 32.00
CA ASN A 201 18.53 2.37 32.86
C ASN A 201 18.77 3.05 34.23
N ILE A 202 17.70 3.65 34.79
CA ILE A 202 17.72 4.22 36.14
C ILE A 202 17.44 3.11 37.13
N PRO A 203 18.33 2.83 38.14
CA PRO A 203 18.30 1.58 38.88
C PRO A 203 17.12 1.40 39.83
N GLY A 204 16.71 2.44 40.55
CA GLY A 204 15.71 2.34 41.64
C GLY A 204 16.16 1.43 42.83
N VAL A 205 15.29 1.31 43.81
CA VAL A 205 15.53 0.46 45.00
C VAL A 205 15.20 -1.00 44.72
N LYS A 206 16.17 -1.88 44.79
CA LYS A 206 16.01 -3.32 44.49
C LYS A 206 14.91 -3.96 45.33
N GLY A 207 13.86 -4.45 44.66
CA GLY A 207 12.74 -5.15 45.28
C GLY A 207 11.61 -4.23 45.77
N ILE A 208 11.62 -2.95 45.37
CA ILE A 208 10.48 -2.02 45.44
C ILE A 208 9.93 -1.86 44.04
N GLY A 209 8.76 -2.42 43.78
CA GLY A 209 8.09 -2.30 42.48
C GLY A 209 7.06 -1.15 42.48
N GLU A 210 6.50 -0.84 41.30
CA GLU A 210 5.59 0.30 41.07
C GLU A 210 4.43 0.36 42.06
N LYS A 211 3.73 -0.74 42.30
CA LYS A 211 2.61 -0.81 43.23
C LYS A 211 3.01 -0.44 44.67
N THR A 212 4.14 -0.94 45.15
CA THR A 212 4.67 -0.65 46.48
C THR A 212 5.17 0.80 46.53
N GLY A 213 5.88 1.27 45.48
CA GLY A 213 6.35 2.64 45.39
C GLY A 213 5.22 3.64 45.46
N ILE A 214 4.13 3.42 44.69
CA ILE A 214 2.93 4.29 44.72
C ILE A 214 2.36 4.37 46.13
N GLN A 215 2.18 3.24 46.84
CA GLN A 215 1.64 3.23 48.21
C GLN A 215 2.51 3.99 49.20
N LEU A 216 3.83 3.85 49.07
CA LEU A 216 4.78 4.55 49.94
C LEU A 216 4.73 6.08 49.68
N ILE A 217 4.75 6.51 48.42
CA ILE A 217 4.71 7.92 48.09
C ILE A 217 3.32 8.55 48.39
N GLN A 218 2.23 7.82 48.24
CA GLN A 218 0.91 8.28 48.69
C GLN A 218 0.87 8.52 50.19
N LYS A 219 1.55 7.65 51.02
CA LYS A 219 1.54 7.78 52.46
C LYS A 219 2.47 8.86 52.97
N TYR A 220 3.70 8.91 52.45
CA TYR A 220 4.75 9.79 52.99
C TYR A 220 5.04 11.05 52.15
N GLY A 221 4.58 11.13 50.94
CA GLY A 221 4.70 12.28 50.06
C GLY A 221 6.05 12.41 49.35
N THR A 222 7.14 12.39 50.06
CA THR A 222 8.53 12.55 49.57
C THR A 222 9.45 11.45 50.04
N LEU A 223 10.62 11.29 49.40
CA LEU A 223 11.65 10.36 49.86
C LEU A 223 12.18 10.77 51.23
N GLU A 224 12.37 12.06 51.47
CA GLU A 224 12.84 12.56 52.76
C GLU A 224 11.92 12.14 53.90
N GLU A 225 10.61 12.36 53.73
CA GLU A 225 9.62 11.93 54.72
C GLU A 225 9.53 10.40 54.85
N LEU A 226 9.62 9.67 53.77
CA LEU A 226 9.66 8.21 53.80
C LEU A 226 10.85 7.71 54.61
N TYR A 227 12.04 8.28 54.35
CA TYR A 227 13.27 7.87 55.07
C TYR A 227 13.34 8.33 56.53
N ALA A 228 12.58 9.36 56.92
CA ALA A 228 12.41 9.80 58.29
C ALA A 228 11.49 8.86 59.09
N HIS A 229 10.61 8.08 58.43
CA HIS A 229 9.60 7.24 59.06
C HIS A 229 9.78 5.74 58.74
N LEU A 230 11.02 5.29 58.52
CA LEU A 230 11.32 3.87 58.19
C LEU A 230 10.88 2.91 59.30
N ASP A 231 10.82 3.36 60.56
CA ASP A 231 10.42 2.56 61.72
C ASP A 231 8.95 2.12 61.65
N GLU A 232 8.11 2.81 60.88
CA GLU A 232 6.71 2.46 60.68
C GLU A 232 6.52 1.34 59.66
N LEU A 233 7.58 0.93 58.95
CA LEU A 233 7.49 -0.02 57.84
C LEU A 233 7.75 -1.46 58.30
N PRO A 234 7.18 -2.46 57.61
CA PRO A 234 7.51 -3.86 57.83
C PRO A 234 9.03 -4.11 57.70
N PRO A 235 9.62 -4.97 58.54
CA PRO A 235 11.10 -5.19 58.61
C PRO A 235 11.72 -5.48 57.23
N GLY A 236 11.01 -6.23 56.36
CA GLY A 236 11.51 -6.57 55.02
C GLY A 236 11.49 -5.40 54.01
N GLN A 237 10.59 -4.43 54.19
CA GLN A 237 10.57 -3.22 53.39
C GLN A 237 11.60 -2.22 53.90
N ARG A 238 11.68 -2.06 55.21
CA ARG A 238 12.68 -1.20 55.87
C ARG A 238 14.09 -1.59 55.44
N ALA A 239 14.48 -2.85 55.55
CA ALA A 239 15.81 -3.30 55.16
C ALA A 239 16.17 -3.01 53.68
N LYS A 240 15.21 -3.14 52.79
CA LYS A 240 15.42 -2.81 51.39
C LYS A 240 15.62 -1.31 51.13
N LEU A 241 14.83 -0.48 51.81
CA LEU A 241 14.93 0.97 51.69
C LEU A 241 16.22 1.49 52.32
N GLU A 242 16.61 0.99 53.51
CA GLU A 242 17.88 1.33 54.15
C GLU A 242 19.07 1.00 53.25
N ALA A 243 19.10 -0.22 52.68
CA ALA A 243 20.16 -0.65 51.75
C ALA A 243 20.20 0.11 50.44
N GLY A 244 19.03 0.62 49.97
CA GLY A 244 18.88 1.32 48.69
C GLY A 244 18.81 2.84 48.81
N ARG A 245 19.11 3.44 49.94
CA ARG A 245 18.91 4.88 50.18
C ARG A 245 19.62 5.76 49.14
N ASP A 246 20.89 5.60 48.95
CA ASP A 246 21.70 6.43 48.08
C ASP A 246 21.27 6.25 46.62
N VAL A 247 20.90 5.00 46.24
CA VAL A 247 20.36 4.70 44.93
C VAL A 247 19.01 5.36 44.69
N ALA A 248 18.12 5.45 45.69
CA ALA A 248 16.83 6.11 45.58
C ALA A 248 16.99 7.61 45.27
N PHE A 249 17.88 8.28 46.01
CA PHE A 249 18.13 9.70 45.78
C PHE A 249 18.83 9.95 44.44
N LEU A 250 19.81 9.14 44.05
CA LEU A 250 20.43 9.18 42.73
C LEU A 250 19.40 8.99 41.63
N SER A 251 18.56 7.96 41.74
CA SER A 251 17.51 7.67 40.74
C SER A 251 16.50 8.80 40.60
N ARG A 252 16.10 9.44 41.69
CA ARG A 252 15.24 10.62 41.68
C ARG A 252 15.93 11.78 40.98
N ASP A 253 17.18 12.06 41.24
CA ASP A 253 17.92 13.17 40.65
C ASP A 253 18.18 12.96 39.16
N LEU A 254 18.40 11.71 38.71
CA LEU A 254 18.48 11.34 37.30
C LEU A 254 17.13 11.49 36.57
N ALA A 255 16.02 11.11 37.22
CA ALA A 255 14.68 11.22 36.66
C ALA A 255 14.12 12.65 36.64
N ARG A 256 14.72 13.56 37.38
CA ARG A 256 14.25 14.94 37.51
C ARG A 256 14.54 15.77 36.26
N ILE A 257 13.52 16.33 35.64
CA ILE A 257 13.65 17.30 34.56
C ILE A 257 14.05 18.67 35.13
N LYS A 258 15.13 19.25 34.58
CA LYS A 258 15.57 20.59 34.96
C LYS A 258 14.68 21.66 34.29
N THR A 259 14.27 22.66 35.06
CA THR A 259 13.39 23.75 34.58
C THR A 259 14.06 25.14 34.63
N ASP A 260 15.39 25.11 34.66
CA ASP A 260 16.24 26.31 34.79
C ASP A 260 17.52 26.17 33.97
N VAL A 261 17.42 25.57 32.78
CA VAL A 261 18.53 25.38 31.85
C VAL A 261 19.15 26.72 31.51
N PRO A 262 20.48 26.93 31.75
CA PRO A 262 21.17 28.14 31.38
C PRO A 262 21.05 28.41 29.87
N CYS A 263 21.01 29.67 29.45
CA CYS A 263 20.93 30.08 28.05
C CYS A 263 19.62 29.78 27.31
N ILE A 264 18.68 29.08 27.90
CA ILE A 264 17.35 28.87 27.30
C ILE A 264 16.43 30.03 27.73
N ARG A 265 16.00 30.83 26.75
CA ARG A 265 15.07 31.93 26.93
C ARG A 265 13.91 31.82 25.95
N LEU A 266 12.69 31.92 26.44
CA LEU A 266 11.50 31.91 25.60
C LEU A 266 11.32 33.31 24.95
N ASP A 267 11.46 33.35 23.65
CA ASP A 267 11.05 34.50 22.83
C ASP A 267 9.72 34.14 22.13
N LEU A 268 8.64 34.67 22.62
CA LEU A 268 7.30 34.39 22.08
C LEU A 268 7.12 34.94 20.66
N GLU A 269 7.81 36.03 20.29
CA GLU A 269 7.67 36.59 18.95
C GLU A 269 8.26 35.62 17.91
N SER A 270 9.38 35.01 18.21
CA SER A 270 9.98 33.99 17.34
C SER A 270 9.18 32.68 17.27
N CYS A 271 8.32 32.45 18.27
CA CYS A 271 7.47 31.24 18.32
C CYS A 271 6.09 31.42 17.67
N ARG A 272 5.76 32.61 17.11
CA ARG A 272 4.45 32.83 16.48
C ARG A 272 4.15 31.84 15.37
N THR A 273 2.96 31.29 15.41
CA THR A 273 2.46 30.44 14.31
C THR A 273 2.08 31.29 13.10
N ARG A 274 2.26 30.80 11.87
CA ARG A 274 1.87 31.42 10.58
C ARG A 274 2.84 32.42 9.94
N ASP A 275 3.99 32.66 10.48
CA ASP A 275 5.02 33.52 9.87
C ASP A 275 6.02 32.69 9.04
N PHE A 276 5.53 31.81 8.17
CA PHE A 276 6.35 30.97 7.30
C PHE A 276 5.98 31.17 5.83
N ASP A 277 6.96 30.92 4.94
CA ASP A 277 6.73 30.93 3.49
C ASP A 277 6.05 29.62 3.06
N VAL A 278 4.78 29.72 2.70
CA VAL A 278 3.98 28.59 2.20
C VAL A 278 4.65 27.93 0.98
N ASN A 279 5.33 28.71 0.11
CA ASN A 279 5.98 28.18 -1.07
C ASN A 279 7.22 27.34 -0.73
N GLU A 280 7.94 27.70 0.32
CA GLU A 280 9.08 26.94 0.81
C GLU A 280 8.61 25.57 1.36
N VAL A 281 7.55 25.56 2.15
CA VAL A 281 6.93 24.31 2.64
C VAL A 281 6.42 23.46 1.48
N VAL A 282 5.77 24.07 0.49
CA VAL A 282 5.27 23.37 -0.71
C VAL A 282 6.44 22.75 -1.49
N ARG A 283 7.55 23.46 -1.67
CA ARG A 283 8.77 22.92 -2.33
C ARG A 283 9.34 21.73 -1.58
N LEU A 284 9.44 21.82 -0.25
CA LEU A 284 9.92 20.71 0.57
C LEU A 284 8.99 19.52 0.50
N PHE A 285 7.67 19.74 0.49
CA PHE A 285 6.69 18.66 0.29
C PHE A 285 6.76 18.05 -1.11
N GLN A 286 7.15 18.82 -2.13
CA GLN A 286 7.46 18.30 -3.47
C GLN A 286 8.68 17.38 -3.45
N GLU A 287 9.80 17.81 -2.87
CA GLU A 287 11.02 17.01 -2.75
C GLU A 287 10.76 15.68 -2.02
N LEU A 288 9.91 15.70 -0.98
CA LEU A 288 9.56 14.56 -0.15
C LEU A 288 8.37 13.76 -0.70
N GLU A 289 7.74 14.21 -1.78
CA GLU A 289 6.56 13.62 -2.43
C GLU A 289 5.30 13.56 -1.52
N PHE A 290 5.13 14.54 -0.62
CA PHE A 290 4.04 14.63 0.38
C PHE A 290 2.78 15.34 -0.13
N ARG A 291 2.33 15.03 -1.34
CA ARG A 291 1.16 15.68 -1.95
C ARG A 291 -0.10 15.62 -1.09
N SER A 292 -0.33 14.51 -0.40
CA SER A 292 -1.51 14.32 0.47
C SER A 292 -1.60 15.29 1.65
N LEU A 293 -0.49 15.91 2.06
CA LEU A 293 -0.44 16.86 3.17
C LEU A 293 -0.59 18.32 2.72
N LEU A 294 -0.56 18.63 1.43
CA LEU A 294 -0.59 19.98 0.91
C LEU A 294 -1.82 20.78 1.35
N ASN A 295 -3.00 20.16 1.34
CA ASN A 295 -4.25 20.82 1.72
C ASN A 295 -4.38 21.11 3.21
N ARG A 296 -3.44 20.56 4.00
CA ARG A 296 -3.38 20.76 5.45
C ARG A 296 -2.40 21.86 5.88
N ILE A 297 -1.65 22.45 4.93
CA ILE A 297 -0.71 23.54 5.22
C ILE A 297 -1.52 24.77 5.64
N PRO A 298 -1.31 25.31 6.85
CA PRO A 298 -2.02 26.50 7.31
C PRO A 298 -1.72 27.71 6.43
N GLY A 299 -2.75 28.51 6.13
CA GLY A 299 -2.58 29.73 5.32
C GLY A 299 -2.41 29.50 3.82
N ARG A 300 -2.38 28.26 3.35
CA ARG A 300 -2.41 27.98 1.92
C ARG A 300 -3.76 28.44 1.34
N PRO A 301 -3.77 29.28 0.28
CA PRO A 301 -5.04 29.66 -0.36
C PRO A 301 -5.77 28.40 -0.86
N ALA A 302 -7.11 28.42 -0.78
CA ALA A 302 -7.92 27.36 -1.36
C ALA A 302 -7.50 27.15 -2.82
N ARG A 303 -7.42 25.88 -3.27
CA ARG A 303 -7.03 25.53 -4.64
C ARG A 303 -7.83 26.36 -5.65
N PRO A 304 -7.16 27.12 -6.54
CA PRO A 304 -7.85 27.67 -7.70
C PRO A 304 -8.30 26.52 -8.61
N ALA A 305 -9.37 26.72 -9.37
CA ALA A 305 -9.87 25.77 -10.36
C ALA A 305 -8.88 25.54 -11.54
N THR A 306 -7.76 26.22 -11.55
CA THR A 306 -6.65 26.10 -12.52
C THR A 306 -5.37 25.60 -11.83
N PRO A 307 -4.48 24.87 -12.54
CA PRO A 307 -3.23 24.40 -11.98
C PRO A 307 -2.35 25.55 -11.45
N ILE A 308 -1.87 25.43 -10.23
CA ILE A 308 -0.89 26.36 -9.68
C ILE A 308 0.49 25.92 -10.17
N ILE A 309 1.13 26.76 -10.93
CA ILE A 309 2.49 26.56 -11.39
C ILE A 309 3.44 27.10 -10.31
N SER A 310 4.20 26.23 -9.68
CA SER A 310 5.28 26.65 -8.76
C SER A 310 6.46 27.20 -9.59
N PRO A 311 7.00 28.37 -9.28
CA PRO A 311 8.18 28.86 -9.98
C PRO A 311 9.40 27.99 -9.64
N ALA A 312 9.83 27.16 -10.57
CA ALA A 312 11.12 26.50 -10.49
C ALA A 312 12.20 27.48 -10.93
N SER A 313 13.10 27.83 -10.07
CA SER A 313 14.52 28.03 -10.33
C SER A 313 15.21 28.81 -9.21
N VAL A 314 15.93 28.08 -8.36
CA VAL A 314 17.14 28.65 -7.73
C VAL A 314 18.24 27.63 -7.96
N GLN A 315 19.30 28.04 -8.62
CA GLN A 315 20.53 27.29 -8.80
C GLN A 315 21.08 26.84 -7.45
N LEU A 316 21.29 25.54 -7.29
CA LEU A 316 22.11 25.00 -6.19
C LEU A 316 23.57 25.09 -6.60
N GLU A 317 24.33 25.93 -5.90
CA GLU A 317 25.78 25.86 -5.91
C GLU A 317 26.24 24.55 -5.26
N MET A 318 27.22 23.95 -5.93
CA MET A 318 27.81 22.65 -5.61
C MET A 318 28.55 22.65 -4.28
N PHE A 319 28.36 21.63 -3.48
CA PHE A 319 29.38 21.08 -2.58
C PHE A 319 29.79 19.71 -3.07
N GLU A 320 31.06 19.62 -3.49
CA GLU A 320 31.72 18.36 -3.88
C GLU A 320 31.92 17.46 -2.67
N GLY A 321 31.44 16.23 -2.79
CA GLY A 321 31.76 15.13 -1.90
C GLY A 321 31.41 13.83 -2.59
N ALA A 322 32.40 13.11 -3.10
CA ALA A 322 32.26 11.91 -3.90
C ALA A 322 31.42 10.80 -3.25
N ALA A 323 30.38 10.39 -3.91
CA ALA A 323 29.65 9.15 -3.69
C ALA A 323 29.43 8.42 -5.03
N PRO A 324 29.30 7.08 -5.04
CA PRO A 324 29.37 6.29 -6.27
C PRO A 324 28.14 6.50 -7.14
N SER A 325 28.36 6.48 -8.42
CA SER A 325 27.47 6.72 -9.56
C SER A 325 26.02 6.25 -9.35
N ALA A 326 25.16 7.16 -8.97
CA ALA A 326 23.75 7.10 -9.29
C ALA A 326 23.61 7.64 -10.72
N VAL A 327 22.92 6.89 -11.57
CA VAL A 327 22.56 7.32 -12.92
C VAL A 327 21.74 8.60 -12.78
N GLU A 328 22.29 9.72 -13.20
CA GLU A 328 21.61 11.00 -13.21
C GLU A 328 20.37 10.91 -14.09
N ALA A 329 19.20 11.03 -13.47
CA ALA A 329 17.98 11.31 -14.19
C ALA A 329 18.10 12.75 -14.74
N SER A 330 18.24 12.88 -16.03
CA SER A 330 18.20 14.16 -16.75
C SER A 330 16.79 14.74 -16.64
N SER A 331 16.51 15.46 -15.57
CA SER A 331 15.31 16.29 -15.45
C SER A 331 15.72 17.76 -15.66
N ALA A 332 15.72 18.20 -16.91
CA ALA A 332 15.61 19.62 -17.17
C ALA A 332 14.23 20.09 -16.67
N PRO A 333 14.12 21.12 -15.82
CA PRO A 333 12.83 21.61 -15.38
C PRO A 333 12.10 22.26 -16.56
N PHE A 334 10.92 21.71 -16.89
CA PHE A 334 10.05 22.32 -17.90
C PHE A 334 9.51 23.65 -17.35
N SER A 335 9.90 24.74 -18.00
CA SER A 335 9.33 26.06 -17.76
C SER A 335 7.92 26.11 -18.34
N VAL A 336 6.88 26.11 -17.50
CA VAL A 336 5.51 26.41 -17.92
C VAL A 336 5.34 27.93 -17.89
N ALA A 337 5.82 28.61 -18.93
CA ALA A 337 5.84 30.08 -19.00
C ALA A 337 4.52 30.72 -19.43
N GLU A 338 3.55 29.98 -19.92
CA GLU A 338 2.29 30.50 -20.46
C GLU A 338 1.05 29.95 -19.72
N LYS A 339 0.06 30.81 -19.50
CA LYS A 339 -1.24 30.38 -18.97
C LYS A 339 -1.91 29.43 -19.97
N PRO A 340 -2.40 28.25 -19.52
CA PRO A 340 -3.06 27.30 -20.42
C PRO A 340 -4.30 27.94 -21.06
N GLN A 341 -4.51 27.63 -22.34
CA GLN A 341 -5.66 28.09 -23.11
C GLN A 341 -6.69 26.98 -23.22
N TYR A 342 -7.65 26.98 -22.29
CA TYR A 342 -8.73 25.99 -22.29
C TYR A 342 -9.99 26.61 -22.85
N ARG A 343 -10.69 25.88 -23.71
CA ARG A 343 -11.94 26.34 -24.35
C ARG A 343 -13.03 25.28 -24.22
N THR A 344 -14.27 25.74 -24.11
CA THR A 344 -15.47 24.90 -24.19
C THR A 344 -16.09 25.02 -25.58
N ILE A 345 -16.41 23.87 -26.18
CA ILE A 345 -17.07 23.81 -27.47
C ILE A 345 -18.58 23.88 -27.27
N CYS A 346 -19.22 24.93 -27.77
CA CYS A 346 -20.62 25.19 -27.49
C CYS A 346 -21.54 24.92 -28.70
N SER A 347 -20.98 24.56 -29.86
CA SER A 347 -21.77 24.26 -31.06
C SER A 347 -21.16 23.16 -31.92
N LEU A 348 -21.98 22.47 -32.71
CA LEU A 348 -21.51 21.43 -33.65
C LEU A 348 -20.59 22.00 -34.73
N ALA A 349 -20.77 23.28 -35.13
CA ALA A 349 -19.89 23.95 -36.07
C ALA A 349 -18.48 24.13 -35.50
N GLU A 350 -18.36 24.56 -34.22
CA GLU A 350 -17.09 24.64 -33.53
C GLU A 350 -16.45 23.26 -33.37
N LEU A 351 -17.23 22.22 -33.05
CA LEU A 351 -16.77 20.85 -32.96
C LEU A 351 -16.20 20.35 -34.29
N THR A 352 -16.89 20.63 -35.41
CA THR A 352 -16.43 20.25 -36.75
C THR A 352 -15.10 20.93 -37.07
N ALA A 353 -14.98 22.24 -36.80
CA ALA A 353 -13.74 22.98 -36.98
C ALA A 353 -12.58 22.44 -36.14
N LEU A 354 -12.86 22.08 -34.90
CA LEU A 354 -11.89 21.41 -33.99
C LEU A 354 -11.42 20.08 -34.60
N VAL A 355 -12.33 19.23 -35.05
CA VAL A 355 -11.99 17.91 -35.62
C VAL A 355 -11.14 18.10 -36.91
N ASP A 356 -11.42 19.08 -37.75
CA ASP A 356 -10.60 19.34 -38.94
C ASP A 356 -9.21 19.89 -38.63
N GLN A 357 -9.05 20.56 -37.48
CA GLN A 357 -7.74 20.89 -36.92
C GLN A 357 -7.01 19.61 -36.41
N LEU A 358 -7.64 18.84 -35.54
CA LEU A 358 -7.07 17.67 -34.89
C LEU A 358 -6.70 16.53 -35.84
N LYS A 359 -7.37 16.40 -36.99
CA LYS A 359 -6.98 15.48 -38.09
C LYS A 359 -5.57 15.72 -38.63
N LYS A 360 -5.03 16.93 -38.46
CA LYS A 360 -3.69 17.31 -38.92
C LYS A 360 -2.63 17.20 -37.85
N ALA A 361 -3.02 16.83 -36.64
CA ALA A 361 -2.14 16.75 -35.50
C ALA A 361 -1.18 15.53 -35.59
N GLU A 362 -0.02 15.62 -34.96
CA GLU A 362 0.93 14.52 -34.85
C GLU A 362 0.41 13.44 -33.90
N SER A 363 -0.39 13.84 -32.91
CA SER A 363 -1.01 12.93 -31.92
C SER A 363 -2.25 13.58 -31.31
N LEU A 364 -3.16 12.77 -30.78
CA LEU A 364 -4.38 13.21 -30.12
C LEU A 364 -4.36 12.72 -28.68
N ALA A 365 -4.29 13.64 -27.73
CA ALA A 365 -4.57 13.30 -26.32
C ALA A 365 -6.06 13.50 -26.04
N PHE A 366 -6.65 12.58 -25.28
CA PHE A 366 -8.08 12.58 -24.95
C PHE A 366 -8.34 12.06 -23.55
N ASP A 367 -9.47 12.48 -22.97
CA ASP A 367 -9.98 12.09 -21.67
C ASP A 367 -11.50 12.19 -21.69
N VAL A 368 -12.23 11.26 -21.06
CA VAL A 368 -13.70 11.26 -21.02
C VAL A 368 -14.22 11.47 -19.61
N GLU A 369 -15.21 12.34 -19.47
CA GLU A 369 -15.97 12.53 -18.25
C GLU A 369 -17.29 11.76 -18.30
N THR A 370 -17.63 11.10 -17.19
CA THR A 370 -18.73 10.12 -17.16
C THR A 370 -19.54 10.19 -15.85
N THR A 371 -20.70 9.53 -15.87
CA THR A 371 -21.59 9.47 -14.71
C THR A 371 -21.16 8.44 -13.66
N SER A 372 -20.25 7.50 -13.98
CA SER A 372 -19.88 6.36 -13.14
C SER A 372 -18.44 5.92 -13.40
N THR A 373 -17.85 5.22 -12.44
CA THR A 373 -16.54 4.54 -12.61
C THR A 373 -16.65 3.15 -13.25
N ASP A 374 -17.85 2.65 -13.50
CA ASP A 374 -18.12 1.43 -14.27
C ASP A 374 -18.24 1.80 -15.76
N ALA A 375 -17.18 1.54 -16.54
CA ALA A 375 -17.09 1.91 -17.95
C ALA A 375 -18.17 1.27 -18.83
N ILE A 376 -18.73 0.11 -18.43
CA ILE A 376 -19.80 -0.58 -19.18
C ILE A 376 -21.17 0.05 -18.90
N ALA A 377 -21.38 0.58 -17.71
CA ALA A 377 -22.64 1.18 -17.28
C ALA A 377 -22.67 2.71 -17.42
N ALA A 378 -21.51 3.34 -17.51
CA ALA A 378 -21.34 4.79 -17.52
C ALA A 378 -21.97 5.45 -18.74
N ASP A 379 -22.61 6.60 -18.53
CA ASP A 379 -23.00 7.50 -19.62
C ASP A 379 -21.96 8.59 -19.82
N LEU A 380 -21.74 8.97 -21.08
CA LEU A 380 -20.78 10.00 -21.49
C LEU A 380 -21.29 11.39 -21.09
N VAL A 381 -20.52 12.13 -20.28
CA VAL A 381 -20.81 13.50 -19.87
C VAL A 381 -20.09 14.53 -20.74
N GLY A 382 -18.84 14.26 -21.10
CA GLY A 382 -18.08 15.12 -21.99
C GLY A 382 -16.76 14.49 -22.40
N ILE A 383 -16.05 15.14 -23.35
CA ILE A 383 -14.76 14.68 -23.86
C ILE A 383 -13.80 15.88 -23.89
N ALA A 384 -12.62 15.72 -23.32
CA ALA A 384 -11.53 16.67 -23.45
C ALA A 384 -10.52 16.19 -24.51
N LEU A 385 -10.03 17.11 -25.33
CA LEU A 385 -9.16 16.84 -26.48
C LEU A 385 -8.03 17.85 -26.55
N THR A 386 -6.82 17.41 -26.93
CA THR A 386 -5.70 18.29 -27.27
C THR A 386 -4.73 17.62 -28.24
N ASP A 387 -4.11 18.43 -29.09
CA ASP A 387 -3.03 18.06 -30.03
C ASP A 387 -1.65 18.47 -29.51
N GLY A 388 -1.57 19.21 -28.38
CA GLY A 388 -0.30 19.65 -27.80
C GLY A 388 -0.41 20.22 -26.40
N PRO A 389 0.70 20.50 -25.73
CA PRO A 389 0.71 21.03 -24.40
C PRO A 389 0.25 22.50 -24.33
N GLY A 390 -0.44 22.89 -23.26
CA GLY A 390 -0.82 24.27 -22.97
C GLY A 390 -2.16 24.72 -23.56
N HIS A 391 -2.85 23.87 -24.28
CA HIS A 391 -4.21 24.13 -24.77
C HIS A 391 -5.03 22.85 -24.76
N ALA A 392 -6.34 22.98 -24.58
CA ALA A 392 -7.27 21.86 -24.62
C ALA A 392 -8.67 22.35 -24.89
N SER A 393 -9.50 21.48 -25.44
CA SER A 393 -10.90 21.75 -25.76
C SER A 393 -11.81 20.73 -25.07
N TYR A 394 -12.83 21.21 -24.36
CA TYR A 394 -13.86 20.36 -23.75
C TYR A 394 -15.14 20.39 -24.58
N VAL A 395 -15.67 19.21 -24.89
CA VAL A 395 -16.91 18.99 -25.64
C VAL A 395 -17.97 18.48 -24.69
N PRO A 396 -18.93 19.30 -24.22
CA PRO A 396 -19.98 18.88 -23.32
C PRO A 396 -21.05 18.07 -24.04
N VAL A 397 -21.38 16.89 -23.54
CA VAL A 397 -22.49 16.03 -23.98
C VAL A 397 -23.68 16.17 -23.05
N VAL A 398 -23.41 16.18 -21.73
CA VAL A 398 -24.42 16.43 -20.68
C VAL A 398 -23.86 17.46 -19.72
N SER A 399 -24.58 18.56 -19.53
CA SER A 399 -24.25 19.55 -18.51
C SER A 399 -25.49 20.35 -18.09
N PRO A 400 -25.46 21.09 -16.97
CA PRO A 400 -26.60 21.90 -16.52
C PRO A 400 -26.98 23.05 -17.46
N THR A 401 -26.10 23.49 -18.37
CA THR A 401 -26.31 24.71 -19.18
C THR A 401 -26.23 24.49 -20.67
N VAL A 402 -25.19 23.79 -21.16
CA VAL A 402 -24.95 23.55 -22.58
C VAL A 402 -24.76 22.05 -22.83
N CYS A 403 -25.52 21.49 -23.74
CA CYS A 403 -25.41 20.09 -24.14
C CYS A 403 -25.39 20.02 -25.66
N LEU A 404 -24.39 19.32 -26.19
CA LEU A 404 -24.40 18.94 -27.61
C LEU A 404 -25.03 17.54 -27.75
N PRO A 405 -25.86 17.29 -28.78
CA PRO A 405 -26.47 15.99 -28.98
C PRO A 405 -25.40 14.89 -29.05
N ARG A 406 -25.48 13.90 -28.19
CA ARG A 406 -24.48 12.81 -28.05
C ARG A 406 -24.22 12.12 -29.41
N GLU A 407 -25.28 11.82 -30.16
CA GLU A 407 -25.16 11.13 -31.45
C GLU A 407 -24.38 11.94 -32.47
N ASP A 408 -24.60 13.26 -32.52
CA ASP A 408 -23.88 14.16 -33.40
C ASP A 408 -22.41 14.30 -32.96
N VAL A 409 -22.16 14.45 -31.64
CA VAL A 409 -20.80 14.53 -31.11
C VAL A 409 -20.00 13.25 -31.43
N VAL A 410 -20.58 12.09 -31.18
CA VAL A 410 -19.99 10.78 -31.51
C VAL A 410 -19.73 10.65 -33.01
N HIS A 411 -20.68 11.05 -33.85
CA HIS A 411 -20.52 10.98 -35.31
C HIS A 411 -19.38 11.88 -35.80
N ILE A 412 -19.30 13.11 -35.33
CA ILE A 412 -18.28 14.09 -35.73
C ILE A 412 -16.88 13.69 -35.21
N LEU A 413 -16.77 13.14 -34.00
CA LEU A 413 -15.49 12.72 -33.40
C LEU A 413 -14.96 11.38 -33.93
N ARG A 414 -15.84 10.48 -34.40
CA ARG A 414 -15.46 9.13 -34.85
C ARG A 414 -14.26 9.11 -35.80
N PRO A 415 -14.15 10.00 -36.85
CA PRO A 415 -13.00 9.99 -37.75
C PRO A 415 -11.63 10.14 -37.05
N LEU A 416 -11.56 10.82 -35.89
CA LEU A 416 -10.31 10.99 -35.16
C LEU A 416 -9.90 9.67 -34.48
N PHE A 417 -10.85 8.94 -33.93
CA PHE A 417 -10.57 7.72 -33.15
C PHE A 417 -10.31 6.50 -34.03
N VAL A 418 -10.96 6.40 -35.20
CA VAL A 418 -10.77 5.28 -36.13
C VAL A 418 -9.54 5.45 -37.05
N ASP A 419 -8.94 6.64 -37.15
CA ASP A 419 -7.75 6.85 -37.98
C ASP A 419 -6.53 6.17 -37.35
N GLU A 420 -6.04 5.09 -37.94
CA GLU A 420 -4.87 4.34 -37.47
C GLU A 420 -3.57 5.13 -37.52
N ARG A 421 -3.50 6.18 -38.35
CA ARG A 421 -2.30 7.01 -38.53
C ARG A 421 -2.17 8.08 -37.47
N LEU A 422 -3.25 8.42 -36.78
CA LEU A 422 -3.25 9.40 -35.71
C LEU A 422 -2.99 8.68 -34.33
N PRO A 423 -1.81 8.80 -33.75
CA PRO A 423 -1.53 8.21 -32.41
C PRO A 423 -2.43 8.82 -31.34
N LYS A 424 -2.89 8.00 -30.42
CA LYS A 424 -3.76 8.38 -29.30
C LYS A 424 -2.97 8.36 -27.99
N ILE A 425 -3.24 9.33 -27.14
CA ILE A 425 -2.61 9.49 -25.83
C ILE A 425 -3.73 9.61 -24.80
N ALA A 426 -3.64 8.84 -23.71
CA ALA A 426 -4.57 8.96 -22.59
C ALA A 426 -3.89 8.58 -21.24
N HIS A 427 -4.62 8.76 -20.16
CA HIS A 427 -4.23 8.27 -18.84
C HIS A 427 -5.26 7.28 -18.35
N ASN A 428 -4.93 5.99 -18.23
CA ASN A 428 -5.85 4.89 -18.02
C ASN A 428 -6.81 4.67 -19.22
N ALA A 429 -6.21 4.69 -20.42
CA ALA A 429 -6.88 4.64 -21.72
C ALA A 429 -7.95 3.55 -21.85
N LYS A 430 -7.77 2.42 -21.18
CA LYS A 430 -8.71 1.29 -21.19
C LYS A 430 -10.12 1.73 -20.79
N TYR A 431 -10.26 2.57 -19.75
CA TYR A 431 -11.54 3.12 -19.31
C TYR A 431 -12.19 3.96 -20.40
N ASP A 432 -11.46 4.95 -20.91
CA ASP A 432 -11.96 5.91 -21.91
C ASP A 432 -12.38 5.20 -23.21
N ILE A 433 -11.52 4.29 -23.70
CA ILE A 433 -11.79 3.49 -24.90
C ILE A 433 -13.04 2.61 -24.69
N THR A 434 -13.22 2.02 -23.52
CA THR A 434 -14.40 1.21 -23.20
C THR A 434 -15.68 2.07 -23.24
N VAL A 435 -15.66 3.25 -22.62
CA VAL A 435 -16.79 4.18 -22.65
C VAL A 435 -17.11 4.63 -24.09
N LEU A 436 -16.11 5.07 -24.85
CA LEU A 436 -16.28 5.47 -26.24
C LEU A 436 -16.88 4.34 -27.09
N ALA A 437 -16.40 3.12 -26.91
CA ALA A 437 -16.88 1.95 -27.63
C ALA A 437 -18.34 1.59 -27.25
N GLN A 438 -18.79 1.81 -26.01
CA GLN A 438 -20.20 1.66 -25.60
C GLN A 438 -21.11 2.65 -26.34
N HIS A 439 -20.57 3.80 -26.75
CA HIS A 439 -21.28 4.82 -27.55
C HIS A 439 -21.00 4.75 -29.06
N GLY A 440 -20.38 3.65 -29.53
CA GLY A 440 -20.18 3.36 -30.95
C GLY A 440 -18.95 4.01 -31.57
N VAL A 441 -17.97 4.43 -30.78
CA VAL A 441 -16.67 4.95 -31.26
C VAL A 441 -15.59 3.92 -30.92
N GLU A 442 -15.18 3.14 -31.94
CA GLU A 442 -14.01 2.26 -31.80
C GLU A 442 -12.72 3.09 -31.93
N THR A 443 -11.70 2.72 -31.18
CA THR A 443 -10.41 3.42 -31.15
C THR A 443 -9.33 2.55 -31.79
N HIS A 444 -8.66 3.08 -32.82
CA HIS A 444 -7.60 2.39 -33.57
C HIS A 444 -6.31 3.20 -33.57
N GLY A 445 -5.22 2.56 -34.01
CA GLY A 445 -3.91 3.16 -34.14
C GLY A 445 -3.02 3.01 -32.90
N ALA A 446 -1.83 3.61 -32.97
CA ALA A 446 -0.86 3.57 -31.87
C ALA A 446 -1.41 4.27 -30.61
N LEU A 447 -1.20 3.67 -29.46
CA LEU A 447 -1.64 4.17 -28.16
C LEU A 447 -0.45 4.48 -27.25
N PHE A 448 -0.54 5.53 -26.46
CA PHE A 448 0.35 5.84 -25.36
C PHE A 448 -0.46 6.09 -24.09
N ASP A 449 -0.40 5.17 -23.13
CA ASP A 449 -1.03 5.32 -21.82
C ASP A 449 -0.01 5.74 -20.77
N THR A 450 -0.17 6.96 -20.23
CA THR A 450 0.76 7.54 -19.26
C THR A 450 0.76 6.83 -17.92
N MET A 451 -0.36 6.18 -17.53
CA MET A 451 -0.44 5.37 -16.31
C MET A 451 0.37 4.08 -16.46
N ILE A 452 0.26 3.40 -17.58
CA ILE A 452 1.01 2.16 -17.86
C ILE A 452 2.50 2.45 -18.02
N ALA A 453 2.86 3.55 -18.70
CA ALA A 453 4.24 3.99 -18.80
C ALA A 453 4.85 4.25 -17.41
N ALA A 454 4.14 4.98 -16.55
CA ALA A 454 4.59 5.24 -15.18
C ALA A 454 4.71 3.96 -14.36
N TRP A 455 3.79 3.02 -14.52
CA TRP A 455 3.83 1.72 -13.85
C TRP A 455 5.02 0.87 -14.25
N LEU A 456 5.39 0.82 -15.52
CA LEU A 456 6.60 0.10 -15.95
C LEU A 456 7.87 0.70 -15.33
N LEU A 457 7.91 2.02 -15.18
CA LEU A 457 9.04 2.74 -14.59
C LEU A 457 9.09 2.57 -13.06
N ASP A 458 7.95 2.52 -12.38
CA ASP A 458 7.84 2.32 -10.94
C ASP A 458 6.56 1.56 -10.58
N PRO A 459 6.62 0.20 -10.55
CA PRO A 459 5.44 -0.62 -10.31
C PRO A 459 4.82 -0.47 -8.91
N ALA A 460 5.56 0.06 -7.94
CA ALA A 460 5.11 0.30 -6.57
C ALA A 460 4.70 1.76 -6.33
N GLY A 461 4.95 2.63 -7.28
CA GLY A 461 4.68 4.06 -7.19
C GLY A 461 3.19 4.43 -7.33
N SER A 462 2.89 5.68 -7.04
CA SER A 462 1.55 6.23 -7.25
C SER A 462 1.31 6.54 -8.74
N LEU A 463 0.29 5.92 -9.32
CA LEU A 463 0.01 5.96 -10.74
C LEU A 463 -1.04 7.01 -11.15
N GLY A 464 -1.79 7.58 -10.20
CA GLY A 464 -2.84 8.56 -10.51
C GLY A 464 -2.29 9.83 -11.16
N LEU A 465 -2.99 10.34 -12.16
CA LEU A 465 -2.60 11.50 -12.97
C LEU A 465 -2.17 12.70 -12.11
N LYS A 466 -2.94 13.01 -11.06
CA LYS A 466 -2.67 14.15 -10.17
C LYS A 466 -1.32 14.01 -9.44
N ASN A 467 -0.99 12.78 -9.04
CA ASN A 467 0.29 12.49 -8.40
C ASN A 467 1.46 12.52 -9.42
N LEU A 468 1.24 12.02 -10.63
CA LEU A 468 2.25 12.08 -11.68
C LEU A 468 2.52 13.52 -12.12
N ALA A 469 1.48 14.34 -12.29
CA ALA A 469 1.62 15.77 -12.60
C ALA A 469 2.38 16.51 -11.49
N TRP A 470 2.04 16.25 -10.21
CA TRP A 470 2.76 16.83 -9.09
C TRP A 470 4.23 16.41 -9.07
N ASN A 471 4.48 15.11 -9.13
CA ASN A 471 5.81 14.56 -8.96
C ASN A 471 6.73 14.80 -10.17
N ARG A 472 6.21 14.89 -11.39
CA ARG A 472 7.02 14.99 -12.61
C ARG A 472 7.01 16.39 -13.25
N LEU A 473 5.91 17.12 -13.08
CA LEU A 473 5.72 18.44 -13.69
C LEU A 473 5.67 19.57 -12.65
N GLY A 474 5.57 19.25 -11.35
CA GLY A 474 5.42 20.23 -10.27
C GLY A 474 4.05 20.91 -10.24
N VAL A 475 3.04 20.36 -10.92
CA VAL A 475 1.72 20.96 -11.05
C VAL A 475 0.74 20.30 -10.07
N ASP A 476 0.12 21.11 -9.21
CA ASP A 476 -0.96 20.66 -8.34
C ASP A 476 -2.32 20.80 -9.01
N MET A 477 -2.92 19.67 -9.37
CA MET A 477 -4.20 19.61 -10.10
C MET A 477 -5.38 19.47 -9.14
N THR A 478 -6.56 19.91 -9.57
CA THR A 478 -7.84 19.75 -8.86
C THR A 478 -8.20 18.26 -8.70
N GLU A 479 -8.64 17.86 -7.51
CA GLU A 479 -9.15 16.50 -7.27
C GLU A 479 -10.61 16.38 -7.71
N ILE A 480 -11.00 15.19 -8.16
CA ILE A 480 -12.41 14.93 -8.52
C ILE A 480 -13.36 15.17 -7.34
N THR A 481 -12.91 14.88 -6.11
CA THR A 481 -13.68 15.13 -4.88
C THR A 481 -13.95 16.60 -4.60
N ASP A 482 -13.13 17.50 -5.14
CA ASP A 482 -13.36 18.94 -5.04
C ASP A 482 -14.52 19.40 -5.97
N LEU A 483 -14.80 18.62 -7.04
CA LEU A 483 -15.91 18.87 -7.95
C LEU A 483 -17.20 18.23 -7.48
N ILE A 484 -17.16 16.91 -7.21
CA ILE A 484 -18.36 16.10 -6.94
C ILE A 484 -18.65 15.91 -5.45
N GLY A 485 -17.73 16.30 -4.55
CA GLY A 485 -17.88 16.11 -3.11
C GLY A 485 -17.56 14.67 -2.67
N ILE A 486 -17.85 14.39 -1.39
CA ILE A 486 -17.58 13.07 -0.76
C ILE A 486 -18.78 12.58 0.05
N GLY A 487 -18.91 11.25 0.15
CA GLY A 487 -19.92 10.59 1.00
C GLY A 487 -21.36 10.87 0.56
N ARG A 488 -22.28 11.10 1.51
CA ARG A 488 -23.73 11.23 1.23
C ARG A 488 -24.12 12.48 0.43
N ARG A 489 -23.23 13.44 0.29
CA ARG A 489 -23.45 14.67 -0.49
C ARG A 489 -22.74 14.66 -1.82
N GLN A 490 -22.22 13.54 -2.22
CA GLN A 490 -21.58 13.39 -3.53
C GLN A 490 -22.62 13.49 -4.64
N ILE A 491 -22.29 14.29 -5.66
CA ILE A 491 -23.06 14.45 -6.91
C ILE A 491 -22.35 13.70 -8.04
N THR A 492 -23.00 13.52 -9.16
CA THR A 492 -22.40 12.96 -10.38
C THR A 492 -21.82 14.07 -11.26
N MET A 493 -20.91 13.72 -12.17
CA MET A 493 -20.18 14.71 -13.00
C MET A 493 -21.09 15.54 -13.90
N ASP A 494 -22.20 14.99 -14.37
CA ASP A 494 -23.24 15.68 -15.17
C ASP A 494 -23.93 16.81 -14.39
N GLN A 495 -23.86 16.81 -13.06
CA GLN A 495 -24.40 17.85 -12.18
C GLN A 495 -23.39 18.98 -11.85
N VAL A 496 -22.13 18.81 -12.24
CA VAL A 496 -21.09 19.81 -12.05
C VAL A 496 -21.29 20.96 -13.05
N SER A 497 -21.05 22.21 -12.64
CA SER A 497 -21.15 23.35 -13.56
C SER A 497 -20.18 23.19 -14.74
N LEU A 498 -20.61 23.58 -15.93
CA LEU A 498 -19.86 23.44 -17.17
C LEU A 498 -18.45 24.03 -17.09
N GLU A 499 -18.29 25.19 -16.48
CA GLU A 499 -17.01 25.87 -16.32
C GLU A 499 -16.02 25.03 -15.49
N ARG A 500 -16.52 24.44 -14.37
CA ARG A 500 -15.68 23.61 -13.49
C ARG A 500 -15.34 22.27 -14.15
N ALA A 501 -16.31 21.63 -14.82
CA ALA A 501 -16.10 20.40 -15.54
C ALA A 501 -15.09 20.59 -16.70
N ALA A 502 -15.26 21.65 -17.50
CA ALA A 502 -14.36 21.97 -18.60
C ALA A 502 -12.93 22.29 -18.11
N ALA A 503 -12.79 23.08 -17.05
CA ALA A 503 -11.48 23.40 -16.51
C ALA A 503 -10.76 22.15 -15.96
N TYR A 504 -11.50 21.25 -15.33
CA TYR A 504 -10.98 20.00 -14.80
C TYR A 504 -10.53 19.05 -15.92
N ALA A 505 -11.41 18.73 -16.85
CA ALA A 505 -11.14 17.79 -17.94
C ALA A 505 -10.04 18.31 -18.91
N CYS A 506 -10.03 19.61 -19.21
CA CYS A 506 -8.94 20.21 -20.00
C CYS A 506 -7.59 20.15 -19.30
N ALA A 507 -7.56 20.32 -17.96
CA ALA A 507 -6.33 20.17 -17.21
C ALA A 507 -5.84 18.71 -17.20
N ASP A 508 -6.75 17.73 -17.13
CA ASP A 508 -6.42 16.31 -17.15
C ASP A 508 -5.77 15.92 -18.48
N VAL A 509 -6.35 16.30 -19.61
CA VAL A 509 -5.80 15.97 -20.93
C VAL A 509 -4.51 16.74 -21.24
N ASP A 510 -4.35 18.01 -20.82
CA ASP A 510 -3.12 18.79 -20.97
C ASP A 510 -1.96 18.16 -20.16
N MET A 511 -2.20 17.82 -18.88
CA MET A 511 -1.18 17.19 -18.08
C MET A 511 -0.83 15.78 -18.58
N THR A 512 -1.80 15.03 -19.07
CA THR A 512 -1.58 13.75 -19.74
C THR A 512 -0.63 13.90 -20.92
N ARG A 513 -0.86 14.90 -21.79
CA ARG A 513 0.01 15.18 -22.95
C ARG A 513 1.43 15.59 -22.51
N ARG A 514 1.56 16.45 -21.51
CA ARG A 514 2.86 16.92 -21.00
C ARG A 514 3.70 15.81 -20.36
N LEU A 515 3.08 14.78 -19.79
CA LEU A 515 3.79 13.65 -19.19
C LEU A 515 4.48 12.74 -20.21
N VAL A 516 4.02 12.74 -21.48
CA VAL A 516 4.47 11.78 -22.50
C VAL A 516 5.97 11.83 -22.72
N ASP A 517 6.52 13.02 -23.01
CA ASP A 517 7.92 13.16 -23.42
C ASP A 517 8.90 12.67 -22.33
N GLY A 518 8.63 13.04 -21.08
CA GLY A 518 9.40 12.59 -19.93
C GLY A 518 9.30 11.09 -19.69
N LEU A 519 8.08 10.52 -19.77
CA LEU A 519 7.86 9.09 -19.59
C LEU A 519 8.51 8.26 -20.69
N GLN A 520 8.39 8.70 -21.95
CA GLN A 520 9.00 8.04 -23.10
C GLN A 520 10.53 8.06 -23.01
N SER A 521 11.10 9.20 -22.62
CA SER A 521 12.55 9.30 -22.38
C SER A 521 13.03 8.31 -21.33
N ASP A 522 12.33 8.22 -20.19
CA ASP A 522 12.65 7.30 -19.11
C ASP A 522 12.52 5.82 -19.52
N LEU A 523 11.46 5.47 -20.27
CA LEU A 523 11.28 4.12 -20.81
C LEU A 523 12.45 3.72 -21.72
N ARG A 524 12.89 4.64 -22.57
CA ARG A 524 14.04 4.44 -23.47
C ARG A 524 15.34 4.26 -22.69
N GLN A 525 15.62 5.13 -21.73
CA GLN A 525 16.81 5.04 -20.88
C GLN A 525 16.88 3.73 -20.10
N ARG A 526 15.73 3.21 -19.65
CA ARG A 526 15.66 1.94 -18.91
C ARG A 526 15.54 0.71 -19.79
N GLY A 527 15.50 0.86 -21.12
CA GLY A 527 15.37 -0.25 -22.08
C GLY A 527 14.02 -0.97 -22.00
N GLN A 528 12.94 -0.25 -21.61
CA GLN A 528 11.58 -0.79 -21.46
C GLN A 528 10.63 -0.36 -22.58
N GLU A 529 11.13 0.38 -23.59
CA GLU A 529 10.35 0.91 -24.70
C GLU A 529 9.70 -0.23 -25.54
N ALA A 530 10.46 -1.29 -25.85
CA ALA A 530 9.92 -2.45 -26.56
C ALA A 530 8.79 -3.14 -25.76
N LEU A 531 9.00 -3.38 -24.48
CA LEU A 531 7.97 -3.96 -23.62
C LEU A 531 6.69 -3.12 -23.58
N PHE A 532 6.85 -1.79 -23.52
CA PHE A 532 5.72 -0.86 -23.55
C PHE A 532 4.95 -0.92 -24.87
N HIS A 533 5.63 -0.78 -26.01
CA HIS A 533 4.97 -0.69 -27.32
C HIS A 533 4.54 -2.03 -27.92
N GLU A 534 5.26 -3.12 -27.61
CA GLU A 534 4.99 -4.43 -28.21
C GLU A 534 4.10 -5.33 -27.34
N VAL A 535 4.03 -5.07 -26.04
CA VAL A 535 3.25 -5.90 -25.10
C VAL A 535 2.18 -5.09 -24.39
N GLU A 536 2.56 -4.03 -23.65
CA GLU A 536 1.60 -3.37 -22.78
C GLU A 536 0.55 -2.57 -23.53
N MET A 537 0.93 -1.80 -24.55
CA MET A 537 -0.04 -1.03 -25.35
C MET A 537 -0.95 -1.92 -26.19
N PRO A 538 -0.44 -2.95 -26.93
CA PRO A 538 -1.32 -3.84 -27.68
C PRO A 538 -2.27 -4.70 -26.81
N LEU A 539 -1.98 -4.85 -25.53
CA LEU A 539 -2.86 -5.56 -24.59
C LEU A 539 -4.11 -4.73 -24.23
N VAL A 540 -4.05 -3.41 -24.25
CA VAL A 540 -5.19 -2.55 -23.88
C VAL A 540 -6.46 -2.88 -24.69
N PRO A 541 -6.46 -2.90 -26.03
CA PRO A 541 -7.67 -3.25 -26.81
C PRO A 541 -8.14 -4.68 -26.56
N VAL A 542 -7.25 -5.62 -26.22
CA VAL A 542 -7.62 -7.00 -25.85
C VAL A 542 -8.45 -7.00 -24.56
N LEU A 543 -7.98 -6.28 -23.54
CA LEU A 543 -8.69 -6.18 -22.27
C LEU A 543 -10.02 -5.44 -22.42
N VAL A 544 -10.08 -4.39 -23.24
CA VAL A 544 -11.33 -3.70 -23.61
C VAL A 544 -12.34 -4.68 -24.22
N ALA A 545 -11.90 -5.49 -25.19
CA ALA A 545 -12.75 -6.49 -25.82
C ALA A 545 -13.27 -7.54 -24.81
N MET A 546 -12.42 -8.03 -23.92
CA MET A 546 -12.80 -8.99 -22.88
C MET A 546 -13.78 -8.38 -21.87
N GLU A 547 -13.52 -7.17 -21.38
CA GLU A 547 -14.40 -6.47 -20.44
C GLU A 547 -15.77 -6.17 -21.06
N ARG A 548 -15.80 -5.73 -22.31
CA ARG A 548 -17.06 -5.48 -23.06
C ARG A 548 -17.85 -6.78 -23.29
N THR A 549 -17.16 -7.87 -23.58
CA THR A 549 -17.80 -9.18 -23.76
C THR A 549 -18.42 -9.66 -22.46
N GLY A 550 -17.70 -9.60 -21.35
CA GLY A 550 -18.11 -10.14 -20.05
C GLY A 550 -18.32 -11.65 -20.09
N VAL A 551 -18.87 -12.23 -19.03
CA VAL A 551 -19.14 -13.67 -18.91
C VAL A 551 -20.58 -13.92 -18.51
N ARG A 552 -21.19 -14.95 -19.10
CA ARG A 552 -22.56 -15.34 -18.82
C ARG A 552 -22.65 -16.24 -17.58
N LEU A 553 -23.70 -16.04 -16.77
CA LEU A 553 -23.97 -16.84 -15.59
C LEU A 553 -25.32 -17.56 -15.67
N ASP A 554 -25.35 -18.81 -15.23
CA ASP A 554 -26.57 -19.50 -14.88
C ASP A 554 -26.97 -19.13 -13.43
N VAL A 555 -27.94 -18.24 -13.32
CA VAL A 555 -28.41 -17.71 -12.04
C VAL A 555 -29.13 -18.77 -11.21
N GLU A 556 -29.79 -19.76 -11.84
CA GLU A 556 -30.52 -20.81 -11.11
C GLU A 556 -29.54 -21.74 -10.39
N VAL A 557 -28.41 -22.06 -10.97
CA VAL A 557 -27.33 -22.81 -10.30
C VAL A 557 -26.90 -22.09 -9.04
N LEU A 558 -26.65 -20.77 -9.11
CA LEU A 558 -26.24 -19.99 -7.94
C LEU A 558 -27.33 -19.89 -6.87
N ARG A 559 -28.57 -19.70 -7.29
CA ARG A 559 -29.72 -19.68 -6.35
C ARG A 559 -29.90 -21.01 -5.62
N GLN A 560 -29.79 -22.14 -6.34
CA GLN A 560 -29.85 -23.44 -5.70
C GLN A 560 -28.70 -23.62 -4.72
N MET A 561 -27.48 -23.30 -5.14
CA MET A 561 -26.31 -23.36 -4.28
C MET A 561 -26.44 -22.46 -3.03
N SER A 562 -27.06 -21.29 -3.15
CA SER A 562 -27.34 -20.40 -2.00
C SER A 562 -28.25 -21.08 -0.98
N ARG A 563 -29.33 -21.78 -1.42
CA ARG A 563 -30.25 -22.51 -0.53
C ARG A 563 -29.53 -23.67 0.18
N ASP A 564 -28.71 -24.40 -0.56
CA ASP A 564 -27.99 -25.57 -0.01
C ASP A 564 -26.95 -25.11 1.03
N LEU A 565 -26.24 -24.02 0.75
CA LEU A 565 -25.29 -23.41 1.69
C LEU A 565 -25.99 -22.86 2.94
N ASP A 566 -27.15 -22.23 2.82
CA ASP A 566 -27.92 -21.77 3.99
C ASP A 566 -28.34 -22.94 4.90
N THR A 567 -28.71 -24.05 4.30
CA THR A 567 -29.07 -25.26 5.05
C THR A 567 -27.87 -25.85 5.78
N ARG A 568 -26.73 -25.94 5.10
CA ARG A 568 -25.49 -26.45 5.70
C ARG A 568 -24.92 -25.52 6.78
N LEU A 569 -24.93 -24.20 6.54
CA LEU A 569 -24.46 -23.21 7.52
C LEU A 569 -25.28 -23.25 8.80
N LYS A 570 -26.61 -23.35 8.70
CA LYS A 570 -27.50 -23.52 9.88
C LYS A 570 -27.17 -24.79 10.65
N ALA A 571 -26.98 -25.92 9.96
CA ALA A 571 -26.61 -27.17 10.61
C ALA A 571 -25.25 -27.04 11.36
N ILE A 572 -24.25 -26.46 10.74
CA ILE A 572 -22.92 -26.24 11.37
C ILE A 572 -23.05 -25.31 12.58
N GLU A 573 -23.83 -24.23 12.48
CA GLU A 573 -24.02 -23.31 13.59
C GLU A 573 -24.71 -23.99 14.79
N GLU A 574 -25.71 -24.86 14.56
CA GLU A 574 -26.32 -25.63 15.65
C GLU A 574 -25.32 -26.61 16.29
N GLU A 575 -24.52 -27.33 15.49
CA GLU A 575 -23.45 -28.18 16.02
C GLU A 575 -22.43 -27.39 16.85
N ILE A 576 -22.04 -26.18 16.42
CA ILE A 576 -21.15 -25.28 17.18
C ILE A 576 -21.80 -24.90 18.51
N TYR A 577 -23.11 -24.56 18.52
CA TYR A 577 -23.83 -24.20 19.75
C TYR A 577 -23.95 -25.37 20.71
N GLU A 578 -24.16 -26.59 20.21
CA GLU A 578 -24.16 -27.80 21.04
C GLU A 578 -22.81 -28.00 21.74
N TRP A 579 -21.71 -27.86 21.03
CA TRP A 579 -20.35 -27.96 21.59
C TRP A 579 -20.04 -26.85 22.62
N VAL A 580 -20.46 -25.63 22.36
CA VAL A 580 -20.21 -24.47 23.24
C VAL A 580 -21.21 -24.43 24.41
N GLY A 581 -22.41 -24.95 24.22
CA GLY A 581 -23.48 -25.00 25.22
C GLY A 581 -24.38 -23.77 25.29
N TYR A 582 -24.20 -22.80 24.34
CA TYR A 582 -25.09 -21.63 24.18
C TYR A 582 -25.01 -21.05 22.78
N ARG A 583 -26.05 -20.28 22.39
CA ARG A 583 -26.11 -19.58 21.10
C ARG A 583 -25.35 -18.24 21.15
N PHE A 584 -24.58 -17.95 20.13
CA PHE A 584 -23.84 -16.70 19.98
C PHE A 584 -23.63 -16.38 18.49
N ASN A 585 -23.19 -15.18 18.17
CA ASN A 585 -22.83 -14.85 16.78
C ASN A 585 -21.43 -15.41 16.44
N VAL A 586 -21.38 -16.50 15.68
CA VAL A 586 -20.14 -17.18 15.25
C VAL A 586 -19.24 -16.24 14.41
N ASN A 587 -19.84 -15.27 13.71
CA ASN A 587 -19.14 -14.27 12.91
C ASN A 587 -18.57 -13.11 13.75
N SER A 588 -18.93 -12.98 15.02
CA SER A 588 -18.35 -12.01 15.95
C SER A 588 -17.03 -12.54 16.51
N THR A 589 -15.92 -11.91 16.15
CA THR A 589 -14.57 -12.31 16.61
C THR A 589 -14.44 -12.27 18.15
N GLN A 590 -15.16 -11.38 18.82
CA GLN A 590 -15.16 -11.26 20.28
C GLN A 590 -15.90 -12.43 20.91
N GLN A 591 -17.17 -12.68 20.51
CA GLN A 591 -17.97 -13.77 21.05
C GLN A 591 -17.36 -15.13 20.76
N LEU A 592 -16.75 -15.29 19.57
CA LEU A 592 -16.03 -16.50 19.22
C LEU A 592 -14.77 -16.68 20.08
N SER A 593 -14.01 -15.62 20.35
CA SER A 593 -12.86 -15.68 21.26
C SER A 593 -13.28 -16.14 22.67
N ASP A 594 -14.39 -15.62 23.19
CA ASP A 594 -14.92 -16.04 24.52
C ASP A 594 -15.36 -17.50 24.50
N ALA A 595 -16.07 -17.93 23.45
CA ALA A 595 -16.50 -19.32 23.28
C ALA A 595 -15.31 -20.28 23.28
N LEU A 596 -14.26 -19.99 22.50
CA LEU A 596 -13.11 -20.87 22.35
C LEU A 596 -12.17 -20.86 23.58
N PHE A 597 -11.79 -19.68 24.06
CA PHE A 597 -10.72 -19.56 25.03
C PHE A 597 -11.17 -19.37 26.48
N VAL A 598 -12.42 -18.92 26.70
CA VAL A 598 -12.99 -18.80 28.04
C VAL A 598 -13.91 -19.99 28.34
N LYS A 599 -14.84 -20.30 27.46
CA LYS A 599 -15.84 -21.37 27.71
C LYS A 599 -15.25 -22.77 27.49
N LEU A 600 -14.63 -23.02 26.33
CA LEU A 600 -14.04 -24.33 25.99
C LEU A 600 -12.59 -24.47 26.50
N ASN A 601 -12.00 -23.40 27.03
CA ASN A 601 -10.66 -23.37 27.63
C ASN A 601 -9.57 -23.98 26.70
N LEU A 602 -9.61 -23.63 25.41
CA LEU A 602 -8.60 -24.09 24.45
C LEU A 602 -7.23 -23.48 24.72
N PRO A 603 -6.13 -24.15 24.30
CA PRO A 603 -4.77 -23.68 24.57
C PRO A 603 -4.53 -22.28 24.00
N THR A 604 -3.94 -21.40 24.82
CA THR A 604 -3.59 -20.02 24.43
C THR A 604 -2.08 -19.78 24.36
N THR A 605 -1.27 -20.83 24.48
CA THR A 605 0.19 -20.74 24.44
C THR A 605 0.66 -20.18 23.11
N GLY A 606 1.42 -19.08 23.15
CA GLY A 606 1.90 -18.38 21.94
C GLY A 606 0.91 -17.42 21.30
N LEU A 607 -0.35 -17.35 21.76
CA LEU A 607 -1.35 -16.42 21.24
C LEU A 607 -1.26 -15.05 21.92
N ARG A 608 -1.45 -14.00 21.14
CA ARG A 608 -1.50 -12.61 21.63
C ARG A 608 -2.94 -12.13 21.72
N LYS A 609 -3.26 -11.41 22.78
CA LYS A 609 -4.53 -10.68 22.88
C LYS A 609 -4.46 -9.41 22.04
N ASN A 610 -5.58 -9.06 21.41
CA ASN A 610 -5.76 -7.78 20.75
C ASN A 610 -5.93 -6.63 21.76
N GLN A 611 -6.05 -5.40 21.27
CA GLN A 611 -6.22 -4.22 22.14
C GLN A 611 -7.49 -4.27 23.01
N SER A 612 -8.51 -4.97 22.56
CA SER A 612 -9.77 -5.16 23.29
C SER A 612 -9.71 -6.31 24.31
N GLY A 613 -8.55 -6.93 24.50
CA GLY A 613 -8.33 -7.99 25.49
C GLY A 613 -8.73 -9.41 25.06
N TYR A 614 -9.16 -9.61 23.81
CA TYR A 614 -9.56 -10.89 23.25
C TYR A 614 -8.40 -11.56 22.49
N TYR A 615 -8.34 -12.89 22.50
CA TYR A 615 -7.42 -13.64 21.66
C TYR A 615 -7.84 -13.57 20.19
N SER A 616 -6.84 -13.57 19.29
CA SER A 616 -7.12 -13.62 17.87
C SER A 616 -7.82 -14.91 17.47
N THR A 617 -8.84 -14.80 16.64
CA THR A 617 -9.52 -15.93 15.99
C THR A 617 -9.24 -15.94 14.49
N ALA A 618 -8.11 -15.38 14.04
CA ALA A 618 -7.71 -15.41 12.64
C ALA A 618 -7.49 -16.85 12.14
N ALA A 619 -7.50 -17.04 10.82
CA ALA A 619 -7.46 -18.37 10.22
C ALA A 619 -6.22 -19.16 10.61
N ASP A 620 -5.06 -18.53 10.67
CA ASP A 620 -3.78 -19.13 11.10
C ASP A 620 -3.82 -19.61 12.56
N VAL A 621 -4.47 -18.84 13.44
CA VAL A 621 -4.68 -19.24 14.84
C VAL A 621 -5.60 -20.45 14.94
N LEU A 622 -6.74 -20.43 14.22
CA LEU A 622 -7.66 -21.58 14.22
C LEU A 622 -7.01 -22.82 13.61
N GLU A 623 -6.26 -22.68 12.52
CA GLU A 623 -5.50 -23.79 11.93
C GLU A 623 -4.49 -24.40 12.92
N SER A 624 -3.83 -23.58 13.75
CA SER A 624 -2.91 -24.09 14.79
C SER A 624 -3.62 -24.84 15.91
N LEU A 625 -4.93 -24.63 16.05
CA LEU A 625 -5.78 -25.31 17.05
C LEU A 625 -6.48 -26.57 16.50
N ARG A 626 -6.27 -26.93 15.23
CA ARG A 626 -6.80 -28.19 14.68
C ARG A 626 -6.40 -29.40 15.52
N GLY A 627 -7.33 -30.31 15.71
CA GLY A 627 -7.12 -31.53 16.52
C GLY A 627 -7.25 -31.33 18.04
N HIS A 628 -7.33 -30.08 18.55
CA HIS A 628 -7.56 -29.83 19.96
C HIS A 628 -9.04 -29.92 20.35
N HIS A 629 -9.93 -29.61 19.45
CA HIS A 629 -11.38 -29.71 19.67
C HIS A 629 -12.17 -29.76 18.33
N PRO A 630 -13.21 -30.60 18.20
CA PRO A 630 -14.00 -30.72 16.95
C PRO A 630 -14.61 -29.39 16.48
N VAL A 631 -14.97 -28.51 17.40
CA VAL A 631 -15.55 -27.19 17.07
C VAL A 631 -14.66 -26.35 16.15
N ILE A 632 -13.34 -26.56 16.15
CA ILE A 632 -12.40 -25.80 15.33
C ILE A 632 -12.65 -26.07 13.84
N ASP A 633 -12.80 -27.35 13.47
CA ASP A 633 -13.08 -27.71 12.09
C ASP A 633 -14.42 -27.16 11.61
N LEU A 634 -15.45 -27.21 12.47
CA LEU A 634 -16.77 -26.62 12.20
C LEU A 634 -16.70 -25.11 11.97
N ILE A 635 -15.94 -24.38 12.78
CA ILE A 635 -15.75 -22.93 12.63
C ILE A 635 -15.00 -22.59 11.34
N LEU A 636 -13.97 -23.36 11.00
CA LEU A 636 -13.22 -23.18 9.75
C LEU A 636 -14.12 -23.44 8.54
N GLU A 637 -14.93 -24.51 8.57
CA GLU A 637 -15.93 -24.82 7.53
C GLU A 637 -16.97 -23.69 7.42
N GLN A 638 -17.55 -23.27 8.54
CA GLN A 638 -18.55 -22.21 8.60
C GLN A 638 -18.02 -20.91 7.95
N ARG A 639 -16.83 -20.49 8.30
CA ARG A 639 -16.21 -19.28 7.73
C ARG A 639 -15.96 -19.40 6.24
N GLN A 640 -15.48 -20.57 5.81
CA GLN A 640 -15.24 -20.84 4.39
C GLN A 640 -16.53 -20.76 3.58
N LEU A 641 -17.60 -21.44 4.05
CA LEU A 641 -18.90 -21.45 3.38
C LEU A 641 -19.58 -20.06 3.41
N THR A 642 -19.51 -19.34 4.53
CA THR A 642 -20.04 -17.98 4.65
C THR A 642 -19.33 -17.04 3.66
N LYS A 643 -18.00 -17.12 3.56
CA LYS A 643 -17.23 -16.32 2.60
C LYS A 643 -17.58 -16.66 1.15
N LEU A 644 -17.70 -17.95 0.84
CA LEU A 644 -18.06 -18.43 -0.49
C LEU A 644 -19.45 -17.91 -0.89
N LYS A 645 -20.43 -18.05 0.01
CA LYS A 645 -21.80 -17.59 -0.19
C LYS A 645 -21.85 -16.08 -0.40
N GLY A 646 -21.31 -15.30 0.52
CA GLY A 646 -21.40 -13.84 0.46
C GLY A 646 -20.59 -13.21 -0.67
N THR A 647 -19.43 -13.78 -1.01
CA THR A 647 -18.52 -13.17 -2.00
C THR A 647 -18.89 -13.54 -3.44
N TYR A 648 -19.40 -14.77 -3.66
CA TYR A 648 -19.65 -15.28 -5.02
C TYR A 648 -21.10 -15.66 -5.24
N VAL A 649 -21.67 -16.54 -4.42
CA VAL A 649 -22.96 -17.15 -4.72
C VAL A 649 -24.11 -16.14 -4.72
N ASP A 650 -24.15 -15.27 -3.70
CA ASP A 650 -25.20 -14.24 -3.56
C ASP A 650 -24.84 -12.94 -4.30
N ALA A 651 -23.55 -12.62 -4.42
CA ALA A 651 -23.11 -11.36 -5.00
C ALA A 651 -23.12 -11.38 -6.54
N LEU A 652 -22.66 -12.46 -7.18
CA LEU A 652 -22.54 -12.53 -8.64
C LEU A 652 -23.86 -12.28 -9.40
N PRO A 653 -25.02 -12.84 -8.98
CA PRO A 653 -26.29 -12.54 -9.64
C PRO A 653 -26.67 -11.05 -9.63
N GLN A 654 -26.26 -10.30 -8.61
CA GLN A 654 -26.56 -8.88 -8.46
C GLN A 654 -25.67 -7.99 -9.35
N LEU A 655 -24.55 -8.53 -9.85
CA LEU A 655 -23.59 -7.85 -10.69
C LEU A 655 -23.86 -8.05 -12.20
N ILE A 656 -24.89 -8.77 -12.54
CA ILE A 656 -25.30 -8.95 -13.94
C ILE A 656 -25.78 -7.61 -14.50
N ASN A 657 -25.10 -7.13 -15.52
CA ASN A 657 -25.50 -5.90 -16.21
C ASN A 657 -26.81 -6.11 -16.96
N PRO A 658 -27.85 -5.32 -16.69
CA PRO A 658 -29.19 -5.54 -17.28
C PRO A 658 -29.23 -5.31 -18.80
N ARG A 659 -28.28 -4.55 -19.39
CA ARG A 659 -28.20 -4.30 -20.83
C ARG A 659 -27.59 -5.50 -21.58
N THR A 660 -26.62 -6.17 -21.00
CA THR A 660 -25.88 -7.26 -21.66
C THR A 660 -26.29 -8.65 -21.18
N GLY A 661 -26.93 -8.76 -20.01
CA GLY A 661 -27.23 -10.04 -19.35
C GLY A 661 -25.98 -10.78 -18.84
N ARG A 662 -24.83 -10.12 -18.76
CA ARG A 662 -23.53 -10.72 -18.43
C ARG A 662 -22.86 -9.99 -17.25
N VAL A 663 -21.89 -10.63 -16.63
CA VAL A 663 -21.04 -10.01 -15.62
C VAL A 663 -19.77 -9.51 -16.28
N HIS A 664 -19.42 -8.27 -16.00
CA HIS A 664 -18.24 -7.59 -16.52
C HIS A 664 -17.25 -7.33 -15.40
N THR A 665 -16.14 -8.07 -15.38
CA THR A 665 -15.03 -7.79 -14.47
C THR A 665 -14.13 -6.71 -15.05
N SER A 666 -13.41 -5.98 -14.23
CA SER A 666 -12.33 -5.09 -14.65
C SER A 666 -10.99 -5.80 -14.54
N PHE A 667 -10.24 -5.90 -15.65
CA PHE A 667 -8.90 -6.45 -15.68
C PHE A 667 -7.86 -5.35 -15.46
N ASN A 668 -7.24 -5.30 -14.29
CA ASN A 668 -6.26 -4.27 -13.95
C ASN A 668 -4.88 -4.66 -14.46
N GLN A 669 -4.41 -3.98 -15.49
CA GLN A 669 -3.10 -4.21 -16.10
C GLN A 669 -1.96 -3.77 -15.19
N THR A 670 -2.17 -2.73 -14.40
CA THR A 670 -1.20 -2.13 -13.47
C THR A 670 -1.37 -2.59 -12.02
N GLY A 671 -2.24 -3.59 -11.77
CA GLY A 671 -2.66 -4.00 -10.43
C GLY A 671 -1.63 -4.81 -9.63
N THR A 672 -0.51 -5.21 -10.24
CA THR A 672 0.54 -6.00 -9.56
C THR A 672 1.93 -5.50 -9.90
N VAL A 673 2.88 -5.70 -9.00
CA VAL A 673 4.30 -5.34 -9.23
C VAL A 673 5.05 -6.37 -10.10
N THR A 674 4.47 -7.53 -10.37
CA THR A 674 5.08 -8.60 -11.19
C THR A 674 4.68 -8.57 -12.65
N GLY A 675 3.72 -7.74 -13.03
CA GLY A 675 3.17 -7.70 -14.37
C GLY A 675 1.95 -8.60 -14.59
N ARG A 676 1.55 -9.42 -13.62
CA ARG A 676 0.30 -10.19 -13.71
C ARG A 676 -0.89 -9.24 -13.79
N ILE A 677 -1.88 -9.61 -14.60
CA ILE A 677 -3.18 -8.93 -14.64
C ILE A 677 -3.95 -9.35 -13.39
N SER A 678 -4.61 -8.42 -12.73
CA SER A 678 -5.56 -8.72 -11.64
C SER A 678 -6.98 -8.41 -12.07
N SER A 679 -7.95 -9.04 -11.42
CA SER A 679 -9.38 -8.86 -11.68
C SER A 679 -10.05 -8.23 -10.48
N SER A 680 -10.98 -7.30 -10.72
CA SER A 680 -11.77 -6.63 -9.67
C SER A 680 -13.18 -6.30 -10.16
N ASN A 681 -14.09 -6.12 -9.23
CA ASN A 681 -15.47 -5.68 -9.44
C ASN A 681 -16.29 -6.51 -10.46
N PRO A 682 -16.40 -7.85 -10.29
CA PRO A 682 -15.91 -8.72 -9.23
C PRO A 682 -14.53 -9.33 -9.52
N ASN A 683 -13.81 -9.81 -8.47
CA ASN A 683 -12.59 -10.57 -8.69
C ASN A 683 -12.92 -12.03 -9.07
N LEU A 684 -12.86 -12.34 -10.37
CA LEU A 684 -13.15 -13.68 -10.90
C LEU A 684 -11.94 -14.63 -10.88
N GLN A 685 -10.72 -14.11 -10.63
CA GLN A 685 -9.51 -14.93 -10.53
C GLN A 685 -9.39 -15.68 -9.19
N ASN A 686 -10.17 -15.28 -8.18
CA ASN A 686 -10.13 -15.87 -6.84
C ASN A 686 -11.27 -16.85 -6.55
N ILE A 687 -12.01 -17.32 -7.57
CA ILE A 687 -13.03 -18.35 -7.42
C ILE A 687 -12.35 -19.65 -6.93
N PRO A 688 -12.76 -20.22 -5.78
CA PRO A 688 -12.04 -21.33 -5.16
C PRO A 688 -12.01 -22.57 -6.05
N ILE A 689 -10.85 -23.26 -6.10
CA ILE A 689 -10.64 -24.51 -6.84
C ILE A 689 -10.22 -25.69 -5.95
N ARG A 690 -9.87 -25.41 -4.68
CA ARG A 690 -9.29 -26.41 -3.79
C ARG A 690 -10.36 -27.28 -3.10
N THR A 691 -11.52 -26.74 -2.85
CA THR A 691 -12.63 -27.45 -2.18
C THR A 691 -13.70 -27.80 -3.19
N GLU A 692 -14.38 -28.90 -2.98
CA GLU A 692 -15.45 -29.38 -3.84
C GLU A 692 -16.57 -28.34 -3.95
N VAL A 693 -17.07 -27.87 -2.82
CA VAL A 693 -18.12 -26.84 -2.76
C VAL A 693 -17.69 -25.54 -3.44
N GLY A 694 -16.41 -25.15 -3.29
CA GLY A 694 -15.88 -23.96 -3.94
C GLY A 694 -15.82 -24.09 -5.46
N ARG A 695 -15.48 -25.29 -5.97
CA ARG A 695 -15.45 -25.57 -7.40
C ARG A 695 -16.84 -25.51 -8.04
N GLU A 696 -17.91 -25.88 -7.30
CA GLU A 696 -19.28 -25.83 -7.81
C GLU A 696 -19.71 -24.43 -8.30
N VAL A 697 -19.11 -23.34 -7.77
CA VAL A 697 -19.36 -21.98 -8.29
C VAL A 697 -19.03 -21.88 -9.78
N ARG A 698 -18.04 -22.62 -10.26
CA ARG A 698 -17.64 -22.61 -11.69
C ARG A 698 -18.72 -23.22 -12.60
N ARG A 699 -19.60 -24.05 -12.08
CA ARG A 699 -20.76 -24.61 -12.85
C ARG A 699 -21.68 -23.50 -13.33
N ALA A 700 -21.75 -22.38 -12.60
CA ALA A 700 -22.59 -21.26 -12.98
C ALA A 700 -22.01 -20.43 -14.16
N PHE A 701 -20.74 -20.58 -14.49
CA PHE A 701 -20.14 -19.89 -15.63
C PHE A 701 -20.37 -20.71 -16.90
N VAL A 702 -21.21 -20.20 -17.77
CA VAL A 702 -21.74 -20.92 -18.95
C VAL A 702 -21.51 -20.13 -20.24
N ALA A 703 -21.43 -20.84 -21.36
CA ALA A 703 -21.41 -20.21 -22.67
C ALA A 703 -22.84 -19.81 -23.12
N GLU A 704 -22.93 -19.02 -24.21
CA GLU A 704 -24.19 -18.78 -24.92
C GLU A 704 -24.76 -20.07 -25.49
N PRO A 705 -26.09 -20.16 -25.70
CA PRO A 705 -26.69 -21.31 -26.41
C PRO A 705 -26.08 -21.50 -27.80
N GLY A 706 -25.61 -22.71 -28.12
CA GLY A 706 -24.89 -23.02 -29.36
C GLY A 706 -23.41 -22.63 -29.33
N TRP A 707 -22.86 -22.36 -28.14
CA TRP A 707 -21.48 -22.09 -27.89
C TRP A 707 -20.93 -22.97 -26.79
N GLN A 708 -19.61 -23.12 -26.69
CA GLN A 708 -18.94 -23.79 -25.62
C GLN A 708 -17.85 -22.92 -25.01
N LEU A 709 -17.47 -23.21 -23.76
CA LEU A 709 -16.27 -22.65 -23.14
C LEU A 709 -15.07 -23.52 -23.55
N LEU A 710 -14.00 -22.86 -23.93
CA LEU A 710 -12.70 -23.45 -24.20
C LEU A 710 -11.72 -22.85 -23.20
N ALA A 711 -11.18 -23.66 -22.31
CA ALA A 711 -10.13 -23.29 -21.38
C ALA A 711 -8.79 -23.77 -21.92
N ALA A 712 -7.79 -22.92 -21.93
CA ALA A 712 -6.43 -23.23 -22.35
C ALA A 712 -5.44 -22.79 -21.28
N ASP A 713 -4.75 -23.74 -20.64
CA ASP A 713 -3.86 -23.51 -19.50
C ASP A 713 -2.42 -23.85 -19.85
N TYR A 714 -1.48 -23.00 -19.44
CA TYR A 714 -0.07 -23.30 -19.56
C TYR A 714 0.37 -24.34 -18.55
N SER A 715 0.82 -25.48 -19.02
CA SER A 715 1.34 -26.51 -18.15
C SER A 715 2.69 -26.11 -17.55
N GLN A 716 2.69 -25.77 -16.25
CA GLN A 716 3.87 -25.48 -15.43
C GLN A 716 4.79 -24.39 -16.00
N VAL A 717 4.22 -23.32 -16.54
CA VAL A 717 4.97 -22.25 -17.24
C VAL A 717 6.10 -21.68 -16.37
N GLU A 718 5.86 -21.43 -15.08
CA GLU A 718 6.89 -20.89 -14.18
C GLU A 718 8.10 -21.82 -14.01
N LEU A 719 7.89 -23.14 -13.96
CA LEU A 719 8.99 -24.10 -13.89
C LEU A 719 9.73 -24.22 -15.23
N ARG A 720 9.05 -24.03 -16.36
CA ARG A 720 9.68 -23.97 -17.69
C ARG A 720 10.51 -22.69 -17.84
N VAL A 721 10.02 -21.58 -17.34
CA VAL A 721 10.78 -20.31 -17.24
C VAL A 721 11.99 -20.47 -16.30
N MET A 722 11.82 -21.15 -15.16
CA MET A 722 12.93 -21.47 -14.26
C MET A 722 13.99 -22.33 -14.95
N ALA A 723 13.59 -23.37 -15.67
CA ALA A 723 14.52 -24.21 -16.43
C ALA A 723 15.29 -23.40 -17.48
N HIS A 724 14.60 -22.49 -18.20
CA HIS A 724 15.23 -21.60 -19.19
C HIS A 724 16.23 -20.64 -18.53
N ILE A 725 15.86 -19.95 -17.44
CA ILE A 725 16.74 -18.94 -16.83
C ILE A 725 17.91 -19.61 -16.09
N SER A 726 17.66 -20.68 -15.34
CA SER A 726 18.70 -21.36 -14.56
C SER A 726 19.64 -22.20 -15.39
N GLN A 727 19.26 -22.59 -16.62
CA GLN A 727 19.98 -23.53 -17.50
C GLN A 727 20.35 -24.80 -16.75
N ASP A 728 19.49 -25.27 -15.85
CA ASP A 728 19.75 -26.48 -15.07
C ASP A 728 19.59 -27.75 -15.93
N PRO A 729 20.61 -28.59 -16.05
CA PRO A 729 20.55 -29.78 -16.92
C PRO A 729 19.46 -30.76 -16.52
N GLY A 730 19.19 -30.91 -15.23
CA GLY A 730 18.16 -31.79 -14.71
C GLY A 730 16.75 -31.36 -15.10
N LEU A 731 16.46 -30.06 -14.92
CA LEU A 731 15.18 -29.47 -15.31
C LEU A 731 14.99 -29.46 -16.82
N LEU A 732 16.04 -29.05 -17.58
CA LEU A 732 15.99 -29.02 -19.03
C LEU A 732 15.76 -30.45 -19.60
N GLY A 733 16.49 -31.45 -19.09
CA GLY A 733 16.33 -32.82 -19.50
C GLY A 733 14.95 -33.39 -19.25
N ALA A 734 14.36 -33.15 -18.09
CA ALA A 734 13.01 -33.59 -17.76
C ALA A 734 11.95 -32.96 -18.68
N PHE A 735 12.00 -31.65 -18.94
CA PHE A 735 11.05 -31.00 -19.84
C PHE A 735 11.22 -31.38 -21.31
N MET A 736 12.46 -31.63 -21.76
CA MET A 736 12.72 -32.10 -23.13
C MET A 736 12.24 -33.54 -23.39
N ARG A 737 12.19 -34.37 -22.34
CA ARG A 737 11.62 -35.72 -22.40
C ARG A 737 10.12 -35.80 -22.11
N ASP A 738 9.49 -34.62 -21.90
CA ASP A 738 8.06 -34.48 -21.49
C ASP A 738 7.70 -35.29 -20.24
N GLU A 739 8.65 -35.39 -19.28
CA GLU A 739 8.46 -36.09 -18.02
C GLU A 739 7.63 -35.21 -17.03
N ASP A 740 6.87 -35.83 -16.12
CA ASP A 740 6.26 -35.17 -15.02
C ASP A 740 7.35 -34.59 -14.10
N ILE A 741 7.55 -33.27 -14.14
CA ILE A 741 8.62 -32.58 -13.42
C ILE A 741 8.57 -32.81 -11.90
N HIS A 742 7.38 -32.99 -11.32
CA HIS A 742 7.24 -33.26 -9.90
C HIS A 742 7.62 -34.70 -9.56
N ALA A 743 7.27 -35.66 -10.40
CA ALA A 743 7.72 -37.04 -10.26
C ALA A 743 9.22 -37.16 -10.53
N ALA A 744 9.74 -36.48 -11.55
CA ALA A 744 11.18 -36.44 -11.86
C ALA A 744 12.00 -35.86 -10.69
N THR A 745 11.49 -34.76 -10.06
CA THR A 745 12.12 -34.18 -8.87
C THR A 745 12.12 -35.17 -7.69
N ALA A 746 10.99 -35.82 -7.41
CA ALA A 746 10.92 -36.81 -6.34
C ALA A 746 11.91 -37.97 -6.59
N ALA A 747 11.93 -38.52 -7.80
CA ALA A 747 12.83 -39.55 -8.21
C ALA A 747 14.31 -39.17 -8.03
N ALA A 748 14.68 -37.94 -8.50
CA ALA A 748 16.04 -37.44 -8.41
C ALA A 748 16.50 -37.22 -6.96
N VAL A 749 15.63 -36.66 -6.10
CA VAL A 749 15.97 -36.37 -4.69
C VAL A 749 16.00 -37.66 -3.86
N LEU A 750 15.06 -38.57 -4.08
CA LEU A 750 14.97 -39.82 -3.32
C LEU A 750 15.90 -40.93 -3.85
N GLY A 751 16.43 -40.74 -5.07
CA GLY A 751 17.30 -41.73 -5.70
C GLY A 751 16.58 -43.01 -6.13
N ILE A 752 15.29 -42.91 -6.52
CA ILE A 752 14.43 -44.01 -6.98
C ILE A 752 14.03 -43.81 -8.44
N PRO A 753 13.65 -44.88 -9.17
CA PRO A 753 13.06 -44.73 -10.49
C PRO A 753 11.78 -43.91 -10.49
N ILE A 754 11.54 -43.17 -11.56
CA ILE A 754 10.34 -42.30 -11.66
C ILE A 754 9.03 -43.12 -11.59
N SER A 755 9.05 -44.37 -12.05
CA SER A 755 7.92 -45.31 -12.00
C SER A 755 7.54 -45.75 -10.57
N GLU A 756 8.46 -45.62 -9.62
CA GLU A 756 8.26 -45.99 -8.21
C GLU A 756 7.85 -44.82 -7.34
N VAL A 757 7.74 -43.59 -7.91
CA VAL A 757 7.34 -42.40 -7.19
C VAL A 757 5.86 -42.48 -6.82
N THR A 758 5.57 -42.46 -5.52
CA THR A 758 4.21 -42.46 -5.01
C THR A 758 3.51 -41.12 -5.22
N LYS A 759 2.18 -41.12 -5.20
CA LYS A 759 1.38 -39.86 -5.26
C LYS A 759 1.75 -38.87 -4.17
N GLU A 760 2.06 -39.36 -2.98
CA GLU A 760 2.45 -38.50 -1.84
C GLU A 760 3.85 -37.91 -2.06
N GLN A 761 4.83 -38.68 -2.50
CA GLN A 761 6.17 -38.19 -2.85
C GLN A 761 6.12 -37.14 -3.96
N ARG A 762 5.29 -37.37 -4.98
CA ARG A 762 5.03 -36.41 -6.04
C ARG A 762 4.40 -35.14 -5.50
N ARG A 763 3.44 -35.22 -4.56
CA ARG A 763 2.80 -34.07 -3.90
C ARG A 763 3.81 -33.25 -3.13
N ILE A 764 4.69 -33.91 -2.37
CA ILE A 764 5.76 -33.25 -1.63
C ILE A 764 6.71 -32.54 -2.61
N ALA A 765 7.18 -33.23 -3.65
CA ALA A 765 8.04 -32.65 -4.67
C ALA A 765 7.38 -31.44 -5.39
N LYS A 766 6.05 -31.48 -5.62
CA LYS A 766 5.30 -30.34 -6.13
C LYS A 766 5.42 -29.13 -5.19
N SER A 767 5.22 -29.34 -3.89
CA SER A 767 5.36 -28.29 -2.89
C SER A 767 6.79 -27.73 -2.83
N VAL A 768 7.80 -28.60 -2.97
CA VAL A 768 9.21 -28.19 -3.00
C VAL A 768 9.53 -27.39 -4.27
N ASN A 769 9.14 -27.87 -5.45
CA ASN A 769 9.41 -27.18 -6.72
C ASN A 769 8.86 -25.76 -6.72
N PHE A 770 7.61 -25.57 -6.29
CA PHE A 770 7.03 -24.24 -6.18
C PHE A 770 7.60 -23.45 -4.99
N GLY A 771 7.77 -24.07 -3.82
CA GLY A 771 8.29 -23.41 -2.63
C GLY A 771 9.70 -22.84 -2.85
N LEU A 772 10.61 -23.62 -3.44
CA LEU A 772 11.99 -23.20 -3.70
C LEU A 772 12.07 -22.16 -4.82
N SER A 773 11.20 -22.26 -5.86
CA SER A 773 11.06 -21.20 -6.88
C SER A 773 10.72 -19.85 -6.26
N TYR A 774 10.02 -19.86 -5.12
CA TYR A 774 9.63 -18.68 -4.36
C TYR A 774 10.56 -18.37 -3.18
N GLY A 775 11.71 -19.05 -3.07
CA GLY A 775 12.69 -18.83 -2.00
C GLY A 775 12.23 -19.28 -0.61
N GLN A 776 11.32 -20.28 -0.54
CA GLN A 776 10.84 -20.83 0.72
C GLN A 776 11.96 -21.60 1.45
N GLY A 777 12.11 -21.37 2.76
CA GLY A 777 13.06 -22.10 3.60
C GLY A 777 12.46 -23.37 4.23
N ALA A 778 13.30 -24.11 4.96
CA ALA A 778 12.95 -25.38 5.59
C ALA A 778 11.75 -25.31 6.54
N PHE A 779 11.60 -24.23 7.28
CA PHE A 779 10.46 -24.02 8.19
C PHE A 779 9.11 -23.97 7.43
N GLY A 780 9.04 -23.18 6.37
CA GLY A 780 7.80 -23.08 5.58
C GLY A 780 7.49 -24.39 4.82
N LEU A 781 8.53 -25.08 4.34
CA LEU A 781 8.36 -26.38 3.70
C LEU A 781 7.84 -27.44 4.68
N ALA A 782 8.38 -27.48 5.89
CA ALA A 782 7.94 -28.38 6.95
C ALA A 782 6.46 -28.18 7.28
N GLN A 783 6.03 -26.94 7.45
CA GLN A 783 4.61 -26.62 7.69
C GLN A 783 3.68 -27.08 6.55
N GLN A 784 4.11 -26.89 5.29
CA GLN A 784 3.29 -27.20 4.12
C GLN A 784 3.18 -28.70 3.84
N THR A 785 4.23 -29.46 4.15
CA THR A 785 4.33 -30.89 3.79
C THR A 785 4.07 -31.84 4.94
N GLY A 786 4.08 -31.37 6.20
CA GLY A 786 3.99 -32.18 7.40
C GLY A 786 5.31 -32.87 7.79
N MET A 787 6.41 -32.58 7.09
CA MET A 787 7.75 -33.05 7.45
C MET A 787 8.28 -32.37 8.72
N SER A 788 9.23 -32.99 9.40
CA SER A 788 10.04 -32.30 10.39
C SER A 788 10.94 -31.23 9.73
N GLN A 789 11.37 -30.24 10.48
CA GLN A 789 12.27 -29.20 9.96
C GLN A 789 13.62 -29.78 9.52
N GLN A 790 14.07 -30.87 10.13
CA GLN A 790 15.32 -31.55 9.75
C GLN A 790 15.17 -32.28 8.42
N GLU A 791 14.06 -32.99 8.21
CA GLU A 791 13.76 -33.66 6.92
C GLU A 791 13.61 -32.64 5.80
N ALA A 792 12.90 -31.53 6.03
CA ALA A 792 12.76 -30.45 5.07
C ALA A 792 14.12 -29.83 4.71
N SER A 793 15.01 -29.61 5.69
CA SER A 793 16.37 -29.10 5.45
C SER A 793 17.20 -30.06 4.62
N LYS A 794 17.14 -31.38 4.93
CA LYS A 794 17.84 -32.41 4.18
C LYS A 794 17.31 -32.48 2.75
N PHE A 795 16.00 -32.43 2.56
CA PHE A 795 15.38 -32.46 1.23
C PHE A 795 15.84 -31.27 0.37
N ILE A 796 15.81 -30.05 0.94
CA ILE A 796 16.27 -28.82 0.25
C ILE A 796 17.75 -28.95 -0.15
N LYS A 797 18.59 -29.45 0.73
CA LYS A 797 20.02 -29.66 0.42
C LYS A 797 20.19 -30.61 -0.75
N THR A 798 19.56 -31.78 -0.71
CA THR A 798 19.63 -32.79 -1.80
C THR A 798 19.03 -32.24 -3.08
N TYR A 799 17.97 -31.45 -3.02
CA TYR A 799 17.39 -30.77 -4.18
C TYR A 799 18.43 -29.88 -4.88
N PHE A 800 19.13 -29.03 -4.15
CA PHE A 800 20.15 -28.15 -4.74
C PHE A 800 21.41 -28.89 -5.21
N GLU A 801 21.73 -30.05 -4.64
CA GLU A 801 22.77 -30.91 -5.15
C GLU A 801 22.38 -31.52 -6.52
N LYS A 802 21.09 -31.83 -6.72
CA LYS A 802 20.55 -32.34 -8.00
C LYS A 802 20.27 -31.26 -9.03
N TYR A 803 19.94 -30.07 -8.58
CA TYR A 803 19.60 -28.90 -9.40
C TYR A 803 20.52 -27.69 -9.11
N PRO A 804 21.84 -27.83 -9.39
CA PRO A 804 22.81 -26.76 -9.06
C PRO A 804 22.60 -25.47 -9.86
N GLY A 805 21.98 -25.55 -11.03
CA GLY A 805 21.62 -24.39 -11.85
C GLY A 805 20.60 -23.51 -11.16
N VAL A 806 19.62 -24.13 -10.48
CA VAL A 806 18.60 -23.41 -9.71
C VAL A 806 19.24 -22.67 -8.53
N LEU A 807 20.17 -23.31 -7.81
CA LEU A 807 20.88 -22.66 -6.71
C LEU A 807 21.67 -21.44 -7.21
N ARG A 808 22.41 -21.57 -8.32
CA ARG A 808 23.15 -20.47 -8.93
C ARG A 808 22.24 -19.31 -9.30
N TYR A 809 21.10 -19.59 -9.89
CA TYR A 809 20.09 -18.56 -10.21
C TYR A 809 19.65 -17.80 -8.95
N ILE A 810 19.29 -18.51 -7.88
CA ILE A 810 18.86 -17.90 -6.61
C ILE A 810 19.94 -16.96 -6.06
N GLU A 811 21.18 -17.43 -5.95
CA GLU A 811 22.29 -16.64 -5.39
C GLU A 811 22.66 -15.45 -6.28
N GLN A 812 22.67 -15.63 -7.61
CA GLN A 812 22.90 -14.54 -8.55
C GLN A 812 21.79 -13.48 -8.47
N THR A 813 20.53 -13.89 -8.39
CA THR A 813 19.39 -12.97 -8.32
C THR A 813 19.42 -12.15 -7.03
N LYS A 814 19.71 -12.76 -5.87
CA LYS A 814 19.91 -12.04 -4.61
C LYS A 814 21.03 -11.00 -4.69
N ARG A 815 22.17 -11.40 -5.27
CA ARG A 815 23.30 -10.49 -5.46
C ARG A 815 22.93 -9.34 -6.38
N LEU A 816 22.35 -9.59 -7.55
CA LEU A 816 21.92 -8.56 -8.49
C LEU A 816 20.91 -7.59 -7.86
N ALA A 817 19.90 -8.12 -7.13
CA ALA A 817 18.94 -7.27 -6.44
C ALA A 817 19.60 -6.35 -5.40
N ALA A 818 20.61 -6.83 -4.68
CA ALA A 818 21.33 -6.03 -3.69
C ALA A 818 22.30 -4.99 -4.33
N GLU A 819 22.97 -5.36 -5.43
CA GLU A 819 23.98 -4.52 -6.10
C GLU A 819 23.35 -3.43 -6.97
N GLN A 820 22.41 -3.78 -7.84
CA GLN A 820 21.78 -2.86 -8.80
C GLN A 820 20.41 -2.30 -8.34
N GLY A 821 19.86 -2.81 -7.23
CA GLY A 821 18.60 -2.34 -6.66
C GLY A 821 17.34 -2.79 -7.40
N TYR A 822 17.44 -3.68 -8.39
CA TYR A 822 16.28 -4.25 -9.11
C TYR A 822 16.58 -5.62 -9.67
N VAL A 823 15.52 -6.34 -10.02
CA VAL A 823 15.55 -7.53 -10.89
C VAL A 823 14.59 -7.35 -12.06
N GLN A 824 14.77 -8.14 -13.13
CA GLN A 824 13.95 -7.99 -14.33
C GLN A 824 13.57 -9.33 -14.96
N THR A 825 12.48 -9.33 -15.75
CA THR A 825 12.04 -10.45 -16.59
C THR A 825 12.92 -10.58 -17.83
N LEU A 826 12.69 -11.65 -18.62
CA LEU A 826 13.34 -11.82 -19.91
C LEU A 826 13.03 -10.69 -20.91
N LEU A 827 11.89 -10.01 -20.74
CA LEU A 827 11.47 -8.88 -21.59
C LEU A 827 11.84 -7.51 -20.99
N GLY A 828 12.59 -7.47 -19.88
CA GLY A 828 13.07 -6.23 -19.28
C GLY A 828 12.11 -5.54 -18.32
N ARG A 829 11.00 -6.18 -17.94
CA ARG A 829 10.12 -5.68 -16.86
C ARG A 829 10.87 -5.68 -15.54
N ARG A 830 10.90 -4.53 -14.82
CA ARG A 830 11.68 -4.37 -13.61
C ARG A 830 10.82 -4.34 -12.36
N ARG A 831 11.37 -4.88 -11.28
CA ARG A 831 10.90 -4.65 -9.91
C ARG A 831 12.07 -4.15 -9.08
N TYR A 832 11.84 -3.05 -8.36
CA TYR A 832 12.87 -2.38 -7.59
C TYR A 832 12.88 -2.83 -6.13
N PHE A 833 14.09 -2.89 -5.54
CA PHE A 833 14.34 -3.25 -4.15
C PHE A 833 15.30 -2.23 -3.51
N PRO A 834 14.82 -0.97 -3.33
CA PRO A 834 15.66 0.08 -2.79
C PRO A 834 16.18 -0.29 -1.40
N GLY A 835 17.47 -0.10 -1.16
CA GLY A 835 18.07 -0.35 0.15
C GLY A 835 18.24 -1.83 0.55
N LEU A 836 18.01 -2.81 -0.33
CA LEU A 836 18.11 -4.25 -0.01
C LEU A 836 19.48 -4.63 0.57
N ALA A 837 20.58 -4.02 0.10
CA ALA A 837 21.92 -4.27 0.62
C ALA A 837 22.06 -3.92 2.11
N LYS A 838 21.28 -2.95 2.60
CA LYS A 838 21.29 -2.47 3.99
C LYS A 838 20.25 -3.18 4.88
N MET A 839 19.26 -3.83 4.31
CA MET A 839 18.22 -4.56 5.04
C MET A 839 18.80 -5.74 5.81
N ARG A 840 18.19 -6.12 6.94
CA ARG A 840 18.59 -7.24 7.79
C ARG A 840 17.40 -8.05 8.29
N GLY A 841 17.66 -9.28 8.74
CA GLY A 841 16.66 -10.13 9.39
C GLY A 841 15.47 -10.53 8.50
N PRO A 842 14.25 -10.57 9.06
CA PRO A 842 13.05 -11.04 8.36
C PRO A 842 12.68 -10.20 7.13
N GLU A 843 12.90 -8.89 7.17
CA GLU A 843 12.62 -7.96 6.08
C GLU A 843 13.51 -8.25 4.86
N ARG A 844 14.81 -8.39 5.07
CA ARG A 844 15.75 -8.81 4.01
C ARG A 844 15.36 -10.14 3.40
N ALA A 845 15.06 -11.15 4.25
CA ALA A 845 14.65 -12.46 3.80
C ALA A 845 13.37 -12.43 2.96
N ARG A 846 12.44 -11.54 3.28
CA ARG A 846 11.22 -11.31 2.50
C ARG A 846 11.54 -10.68 1.16
N ALA A 847 12.31 -9.60 1.13
CA ALA A 847 12.69 -8.90 -0.10
C ALA A 847 13.51 -9.81 -1.04
N GLU A 848 14.43 -10.64 -0.51
CA GLU A 848 15.17 -11.63 -1.29
C GLU A 848 14.24 -12.69 -1.93
N ARG A 849 13.23 -13.18 -1.21
CA ARG A 849 12.23 -14.10 -1.79
C ARG A 849 11.45 -13.44 -2.93
N GLU A 850 11.01 -12.21 -2.72
CA GLU A 850 10.30 -11.44 -3.74
C GLU A 850 11.17 -11.16 -4.97
N ALA A 851 12.48 -10.93 -4.77
CA ALA A 851 13.45 -10.76 -5.86
C ALA A 851 13.67 -12.05 -6.65
N ILE A 852 13.79 -13.21 -5.99
CA ILE A 852 13.94 -14.52 -6.65
C ILE A 852 12.72 -14.84 -7.50
N ASN A 853 11.53 -14.57 -6.99
CA ASN A 853 10.27 -14.90 -7.66
C ASN A 853 9.98 -14.02 -8.88
N MET A 854 10.38 -12.75 -8.85
CA MET A 854 9.97 -11.76 -9.85
C MET A 854 10.38 -12.12 -11.30
N PRO A 855 11.62 -12.54 -11.62
CA PRO A 855 12.00 -12.86 -13.00
C PRO A 855 11.18 -14.03 -13.58
N ILE A 856 10.80 -14.99 -12.75
CA ILE A 856 10.04 -16.18 -13.14
C ILE A 856 8.56 -15.81 -13.35
N GLN A 857 7.92 -15.31 -12.30
CA GLN A 857 6.50 -14.99 -12.34
C GLN A 857 6.19 -13.86 -13.33
N GLY A 858 7.06 -12.86 -13.40
CA GLY A 858 6.90 -11.75 -14.33
C GLY A 858 7.09 -12.21 -15.79
N THR A 859 8.05 -13.09 -16.08
CA THR A 859 8.21 -13.64 -17.45
C THR A 859 7.00 -14.49 -17.83
N ALA A 860 6.46 -15.31 -16.92
CA ALA A 860 5.22 -16.05 -17.18
C ALA A 860 4.04 -15.11 -17.49
N ALA A 861 3.92 -13.99 -16.74
CA ALA A 861 2.93 -12.96 -17.02
C ALA A 861 3.13 -12.28 -18.39
N ASP A 862 4.38 -12.01 -18.78
CA ASP A 862 4.70 -11.45 -20.09
C ASP A 862 4.32 -12.42 -21.22
N ILE A 863 4.59 -13.72 -21.03
CA ILE A 863 4.24 -14.78 -22.02
C ILE A 863 2.73 -14.84 -22.26
N ILE A 864 1.92 -14.85 -21.20
CA ILE A 864 0.46 -14.91 -21.36
C ILE A 864 -0.10 -13.64 -22.00
N LYS A 865 0.46 -12.46 -21.71
CA LYS A 865 0.09 -11.20 -22.38
C LYS A 865 0.35 -11.27 -23.89
N ILE A 866 1.52 -11.78 -24.30
CA ILE A 866 1.86 -11.97 -25.70
C ILE A 866 0.89 -12.97 -26.35
N ALA A 867 0.56 -14.06 -25.66
CA ALA A 867 -0.42 -15.04 -26.14
C ALA A 867 -1.80 -14.39 -26.35
N MET A 868 -2.28 -13.61 -25.39
CA MET A 868 -3.55 -12.88 -25.49
C MET A 868 -3.59 -11.94 -26.69
N ILE A 869 -2.54 -11.14 -26.90
CA ILE A 869 -2.43 -10.20 -28.01
C ILE A 869 -2.45 -10.94 -29.35
N ARG A 870 -1.63 -11.97 -29.49
CA ARG A 870 -1.56 -12.76 -30.73
C ARG A 870 -2.87 -13.50 -30.99
N LEU A 871 -3.47 -14.08 -29.96
CA LEU A 871 -4.73 -14.81 -30.09
C LEU A 871 -5.86 -13.87 -30.54
N HIS A 872 -5.99 -12.72 -29.88
CA HIS A 872 -6.97 -11.70 -30.24
C HIS A 872 -6.83 -11.28 -31.70
N ARG A 873 -5.62 -10.97 -32.16
CA ARG A 873 -5.32 -10.58 -33.54
C ARG A 873 -5.66 -11.71 -34.53
N THR A 874 -5.23 -12.94 -34.22
CA THR A 874 -5.46 -14.08 -35.11
C THR A 874 -6.95 -14.42 -35.24
N LEU A 875 -7.73 -14.30 -34.16
CA LEU A 875 -9.18 -14.47 -34.20
C LEU A 875 -9.84 -13.44 -35.13
N GLN A 876 -9.40 -12.17 -35.06
CA GLN A 876 -9.89 -11.09 -35.92
C GLN A 876 -9.48 -11.30 -37.39
N GLU A 877 -8.22 -11.62 -37.67
CA GLU A 877 -7.68 -11.87 -39.00
C GLU A 877 -8.38 -13.03 -39.71
N ARG A 878 -8.77 -14.05 -38.92
CA ARG A 878 -9.55 -15.19 -39.44
C ARG A 878 -11.06 -14.98 -39.43
N ALA A 879 -11.52 -13.81 -39.02
CA ALA A 879 -12.93 -13.44 -38.88
C ALA A 879 -13.72 -14.47 -38.02
N MET A 880 -13.09 -15.05 -37.03
CA MET A 880 -13.72 -15.98 -36.07
C MET A 880 -14.57 -15.21 -35.07
N ARG A 881 -15.70 -15.80 -34.69
CA ARG A 881 -16.61 -15.25 -33.64
C ARG A 881 -16.18 -15.64 -32.25
N ALA A 882 -15.28 -16.62 -32.11
CA ALA A 882 -14.68 -17.02 -30.87
C ALA A 882 -14.07 -15.80 -30.14
N ARG A 883 -14.26 -15.68 -28.83
CA ARG A 883 -13.88 -14.50 -28.05
C ARG A 883 -13.30 -14.89 -26.68
N MET A 884 -12.23 -14.24 -26.27
CA MET A 884 -11.71 -14.39 -24.91
C MET A 884 -12.67 -13.71 -23.92
N VAL A 885 -12.96 -14.38 -22.81
CA VAL A 885 -13.86 -13.87 -21.75
C VAL A 885 -13.18 -13.76 -20.39
N LEU A 886 -12.27 -14.67 -20.06
CA LEU A 886 -11.54 -14.62 -18.77
C LEU A 886 -10.04 -14.90 -18.97
N GLN A 887 -9.25 -14.30 -18.10
CA GLN A 887 -7.86 -14.68 -17.86
C GLN A 887 -7.72 -14.96 -16.36
N VAL A 888 -7.30 -16.17 -16.00
CA VAL A 888 -7.20 -16.62 -14.60
C VAL A 888 -5.87 -17.33 -14.39
N HIS A 889 -4.95 -16.68 -13.67
CA HIS A 889 -3.57 -17.17 -13.48
C HIS A 889 -2.85 -17.41 -14.82
N ASP A 890 -2.64 -18.66 -15.21
CA ASP A 890 -1.96 -19.07 -16.43
C ASP A 890 -2.95 -19.63 -17.48
N GLU A 891 -4.27 -19.47 -17.22
CA GLU A 891 -5.40 -19.96 -18.02
C GLU A 891 -6.07 -18.83 -18.80
N LEU A 892 -6.42 -19.07 -20.06
CA LEU A 892 -7.33 -18.28 -20.87
C LEU A 892 -8.63 -19.05 -21.08
N VAL A 893 -9.77 -18.39 -20.84
CA VAL A 893 -11.08 -18.96 -21.13
C VAL A 893 -11.70 -18.19 -22.30
N LEU A 894 -12.09 -18.93 -23.32
CA LEU A 894 -12.78 -18.42 -24.51
C LEU A 894 -14.22 -18.94 -24.53
N GLU A 895 -15.07 -18.20 -25.17
CA GLU A 895 -16.39 -18.62 -25.60
C GLU A 895 -16.37 -18.81 -27.11
N VAL A 896 -16.69 -20.02 -27.59
CA VAL A 896 -16.48 -20.45 -28.97
C VAL A 896 -17.78 -21.04 -29.53
N PRO A 897 -18.26 -20.61 -30.70
CA PRO A 897 -19.41 -21.24 -31.36
C PRO A 897 -19.14 -22.71 -31.66
N ASP A 898 -20.16 -23.57 -31.57
CA ASP A 898 -20.03 -25.01 -31.82
C ASP A 898 -19.38 -25.32 -33.19
N GLU A 899 -19.72 -24.56 -34.22
CA GLU A 899 -19.17 -24.74 -35.56
C GLU A 899 -17.71 -24.31 -35.74
N GLU A 900 -17.19 -23.46 -34.85
CA GLU A 900 -15.79 -23.01 -34.87
C GLU A 900 -14.87 -23.84 -33.95
N LEU A 901 -15.43 -24.69 -33.09
CA LEU A 901 -14.71 -25.37 -32.02
C LEU A 901 -13.52 -26.21 -32.51
N GLU A 902 -13.74 -27.03 -33.53
CA GLU A 902 -12.70 -27.90 -34.10
C GLU A 902 -11.54 -27.10 -34.75
N ALA A 903 -11.80 -25.89 -35.22
CA ALA A 903 -10.80 -24.98 -35.74
C ALA A 903 -10.11 -24.18 -34.62
N ALA A 904 -10.84 -23.81 -33.57
CA ALA A 904 -10.36 -22.99 -32.45
C ALA A 904 -9.36 -23.77 -31.56
N ILE A 905 -9.61 -25.04 -31.28
CA ILE A 905 -8.76 -25.86 -30.41
C ILE A 905 -7.28 -25.89 -30.86
N PRO A 906 -6.93 -26.32 -32.10
CA PRO A 906 -5.56 -26.31 -32.56
C PRO A 906 -4.98 -24.90 -32.67
N LEU A 907 -5.79 -23.90 -33.07
CA LEU A 907 -5.37 -22.52 -33.18
C LEU A 907 -4.92 -21.95 -31.81
N VAL A 908 -5.75 -22.09 -30.78
CA VAL A 908 -5.45 -21.60 -29.44
C VAL A 908 -4.20 -22.28 -28.89
N ARG A 909 -4.08 -23.61 -29.05
CA ARG A 909 -2.91 -24.38 -28.63
C ARG A 909 -1.64 -23.89 -29.33
N GLU A 910 -1.69 -23.69 -30.66
CA GLU A 910 -0.54 -23.24 -31.46
C GLU A 910 -0.11 -21.82 -31.05
N VAL A 911 -1.05 -20.88 -31.00
CA VAL A 911 -0.75 -19.50 -30.66
C VAL A 911 -0.15 -19.37 -29.26
N MET A 912 -0.72 -20.05 -28.28
CA MET A 912 -0.20 -20.03 -26.91
C MET A 912 1.16 -20.73 -26.80
N SER A 913 1.33 -21.94 -27.36
CA SER A 913 2.60 -22.67 -27.29
C SER A 913 3.75 -21.99 -28.04
N SER A 914 3.45 -21.17 -29.03
CA SER A 914 4.42 -20.39 -29.80
C SER A 914 4.59 -18.93 -29.34
N ALA A 915 3.87 -18.50 -28.30
CA ALA A 915 3.85 -17.12 -27.84
C ALA A 915 5.25 -16.57 -27.50
N PHE A 916 6.09 -17.39 -26.90
CA PHE A 916 7.46 -17.01 -26.55
C PHE A 916 8.42 -18.21 -26.71
N ARG A 917 9.64 -17.95 -27.15
CA ARG A 917 10.64 -19.00 -27.36
C ARG A 917 11.49 -19.21 -26.10
N LEU A 918 11.24 -20.30 -25.39
CA LEU A 918 12.13 -20.80 -24.33
C LEU A 918 13.04 -21.92 -24.88
N VAL A 919 14.06 -22.30 -24.12
CA VAL A 919 14.91 -23.50 -24.45
C VAL A 919 14.06 -24.76 -24.36
N VAL A 920 13.09 -24.81 -23.44
CA VAL A 920 12.13 -25.90 -23.32
C VAL A 920 10.81 -25.53 -23.98
N PRO A 921 10.04 -26.45 -24.59
CA PRO A 921 8.77 -26.10 -25.22
C PRO A 921 7.74 -25.63 -24.20
N LEU A 922 6.94 -24.65 -24.57
CA LEU A 922 5.72 -24.32 -23.85
C LEU A 922 4.66 -25.37 -24.17
N LYS A 923 3.96 -25.88 -23.15
CA LYS A 923 2.89 -26.85 -23.28
C LYS A 923 1.57 -26.23 -22.83
N VAL A 924 0.53 -26.46 -23.61
CA VAL A 924 -0.81 -25.92 -23.37
C VAL A 924 -1.81 -27.07 -23.33
N ASP A 925 -2.47 -27.20 -22.20
CA ASP A 925 -3.56 -28.15 -22.02
C ASP A 925 -4.88 -27.43 -22.37
N VAL A 926 -5.73 -28.07 -23.18
CA VAL A 926 -6.99 -27.49 -23.66
C VAL A 926 -8.14 -28.37 -23.21
N GLU A 927 -9.13 -27.75 -22.60
CA GLU A 927 -10.36 -28.39 -22.16
C GLU A 927 -11.57 -27.65 -22.73
N VAL A 928 -12.68 -28.36 -22.95
CA VAL A 928 -13.90 -27.82 -23.53
C VAL A 928 -15.10 -28.28 -22.73
N GLY A 929 -16.09 -27.41 -22.52
CA GLY A 929 -17.31 -27.76 -21.81
C GLY A 929 -18.41 -26.70 -21.97
N THR A 930 -19.62 -27.06 -21.57
CA THR A 930 -20.78 -26.15 -21.57
C THR A 930 -20.75 -25.19 -20.39
N ASN A 931 -19.97 -25.51 -19.36
CA ASN A 931 -19.72 -24.69 -18.18
C ASN A 931 -18.26 -24.88 -17.75
N TRP A 932 -17.76 -23.98 -16.91
CA TRP A 932 -16.36 -23.93 -16.51
C TRP A 932 -15.95 -25.00 -15.47
N LEU A 933 -16.89 -25.77 -14.94
CA LEU A 933 -16.60 -26.89 -14.03
C LEU A 933 -16.47 -28.22 -14.79
N GLU A 934 -17.38 -28.49 -15.71
CA GLU A 934 -17.49 -29.75 -16.45
C GLU A 934 -16.76 -29.66 -17.79
N MET A 935 -15.42 -29.45 -17.68
CA MET A 935 -14.54 -29.35 -18.84
C MET A 935 -13.94 -30.71 -19.16
N VAL A 936 -13.81 -31.01 -20.44
CA VAL A 936 -13.27 -32.28 -20.97
C VAL A 936 -11.99 -31.99 -21.75
N PRO A 937 -10.85 -32.66 -21.44
CA PRO A 937 -9.60 -32.49 -22.19
C PRO A 937 -9.77 -32.81 -23.68
N ARG A 938 -9.13 -32.01 -24.53
CA ARG A 938 -9.11 -32.12 -25.97
C ARG A 938 -7.71 -32.21 -26.56
#